data_1b14857a8ae3e24f09e1b52f75812756
#
_entry.id   1b14857a8ae3e24f09e1b52f75812756
#
_cell.length_a   1.000
_cell.length_b   1.000
_cell.length_c   1.000
_cell.angle_alpha   90.00
_cell.angle_beta   90.00
_cell.angle_gamma   90.00
#
_symmetry.space_group_name_H-M   'P 1'
#
loop_
_entity.id
_entity.type
_entity.pdbx_description
1 polymer ?
#
loop_
_entity_poly.entity_id
_entity_poly.type
_entity_poly.pdbx_seq_one_letter_code
_entity_poly.pdbx_strand_id
1 'polypeptide(L)'
;MSEDLRTILRNHVLARSSCSRVALLLSGGADSFIVGYSCEEVGKEVVAYTYELDGIPSIERPAAEAIARHMGWRLRVVRVPTAGLRAAFLRLAIQHGCSKKTQFEVTYPIAHVIPEIAEREVLTGWNFDDHFGNTREDIMEMARLKRAGLSRPELQVHFDAFRDARYAKSDATDSPDTLWFAARIAAALGKRLIDPSTAEPVRRFFRQFSHDELSPLDKSVMRKIFADAFRRLPAGLVAKGVKLQKGGGVHELFKTLVDDPIINRFETKYTTVSALCRRWGVEVLANPGQYIEELAATSQLRKAIVIEARGVNVRRPTMAQVHEASLRKRFTVVSLFAGGGGSSMGYRLAGGDVRAINEFVAEAARTYSRNFPGTLIDTRDIRDILRDPADVIAFLMMVGLMVGELDLLDGSPPCSEFSTAGNGPTEPGVLKAYSDRTQKDISMLPFEFARFALIARPKVVVMENVPALASRGEVIFDALLKMLSEEFIVTWRVLSANDFGVPQSRRRLFVLAVRKDVAQVVGITSRFAASLLFPNPTHTGTTIGDAFTDLDQSHEDMRPWIASARTTTIATAAAKLPKNPPRLLRPNHVGLQVTGNYTLTRCSYDLPAPTLTVTGQQPSGLAGAIHPEHDRKFTIPELKRLTGLPDGYALTGTLGQAAERICRMVTPFVAEAIAENIYEKILKPYKESMK
;
A
#
# COMPACT_ATOMS: atom_id res chain seq x y z
N MET A 1 -5.69 -32.71 -37.91
CA MET A 1 -6.96 -32.13 -37.40
C MET A 1 -6.71 -31.79 -35.96
N SER A 2 -6.84 -30.54 -35.55
CA SER A 2 -6.74 -30.17 -34.14
C SER A 2 -7.91 -30.80 -33.39
N GLU A 3 -7.60 -31.50 -32.28
CA GLU A 3 -8.61 -32.03 -31.37
C GLU A 3 -9.52 -30.89 -30.88
N ASP A 4 -10.85 -31.12 -30.88
CA ASP A 4 -11.78 -30.08 -30.42
C ASP A 4 -11.78 -29.95 -28.90
N LEU A 5 -12.17 -28.79 -28.38
CA LEU A 5 -12.16 -28.47 -26.94
C LEU A 5 -12.98 -29.49 -26.12
N ARG A 6 -14.08 -29.99 -26.67
CA ARG A 6 -14.96 -30.97 -26.00
C ARG A 6 -14.24 -32.30 -25.75
N THR A 7 -13.55 -32.81 -26.77
CA THR A 7 -12.73 -34.00 -26.67
C THR A 7 -11.56 -33.82 -25.70
N ILE A 8 -10.89 -32.66 -25.77
CA ILE A 8 -9.78 -32.31 -24.87
C ILE A 8 -10.25 -32.32 -23.41
N LEU A 9 -11.38 -31.68 -23.10
CA LEU A 9 -11.90 -31.62 -21.73
C LEU A 9 -12.32 -33.00 -21.22
N ARG A 10 -13.01 -33.79 -22.04
CA ARG A 10 -13.38 -35.17 -21.69
C ARG A 10 -12.15 -36.03 -21.37
N ASN A 11 -11.15 -36.02 -22.23
CA ASN A 11 -9.90 -36.73 -22.04
C ASN A 11 -9.18 -36.30 -20.79
N HIS A 12 -9.16 -34.98 -20.51
CA HIS A 12 -8.52 -34.45 -19.31
C HIS A 12 -9.26 -34.88 -18.04
N VAL A 13 -10.60 -34.83 -18.02
CA VAL A 13 -11.41 -35.29 -16.89
C VAL A 13 -11.17 -36.78 -16.63
N LEU A 14 -11.15 -37.60 -17.67
CA LEU A 14 -10.84 -39.01 -17.54
C LEU A 14 -9.44 -39.28 -16.99
N ALA A 15 -8.45 -38.60 -17.48
CA ALA A 15 -7.05 -38.74 -17.06
C ALA A 15 -6.78 -38.27 -15.64
N ARG A 16 -7.48 -37.25 -15.19
CA ARG A 16 -7.22 -36.58 -13.92
C ARG A 16 -8.18 -36.91 -12.79
N SER A 17 -9.34 -37.46 -13.10
CA SER A 17 -10.36 -37.80 -12.09
C SER A 17 -10.61 -39.31 -12.09
N SER A 18 -10.30 -39.93 -10.96
CA SER A 18 -10.51 -41.40 -10.75
C SER A 18 -11.85 -41.73 -10.09
N CYS A 19 -12.53 -40.75 -9.49
CA CYS A 19 -13.78 -40.95 -8.78
C CYS A 19 -14.97 -41.03 -9.75
N SER A 20 -15.92 -41.92 -9.50
CA SER A 20 -17.19 -42.01 -10.25
C SER A 20 -18.14 -40.85 -9.90
N ARG A 21 -18.03 -40.30 -8.68
CA ARG A 21 -18.76 -39.12 -8.19
C ARG A 21 -17.79 -37.99 -7.91
N VAL A 22 -18.10 -36.80 -8.41
CA VAL A 22 -17.27 -35.61 -8.31
C VAL A 22 -18.09 -34.39 -7.84
N ALA A 23 -17.46 -33.52 -7.08
CA ALA A 23 -18.03 -32.20 -6.76
C ALA A 23 -17.74 -31.21 -7.89
N LEU A 24 -18.66 -30.31 -8.16
CA LEU A 24 -18.52 -29.21 -9.10
C LEU A 24 -18.80 -27.87 -8.36
N LEU A 25 -17.86 -26.96 -8.38
CA LEU A 25 -18.11 -25.57 -7.96
C LEU A 25 -18.91 -24.85 -9.08
N LEU A 26 -20.20 -24.69 -8.90
CA LEU A 26 -21.13 -24.16 -9.89
C LEU A 26 -21.51 -22.72 -9.60
N SER A 27 -21.01 -21.78 -10.42
CA SER A 27 -21.29 -20.34 -10.30
C SER A 27 -22.49 -19.87 -11.11
N GLY A 28 -23.11 -20.75 -11.90
CA GLY A 28 -24.13 -20.34 -12.87
C GLY A 28 -23.59 -19.77 -14.18
N GLY A 29 -22.26 -19.68 -14.32
CA GLY A 29 -21.57 -19.26 -15.55
C GLY A 29 -21.31 -20.41 -16.55
N ALA A 30 -20.92 -20.03 -17.78
CA ALA A 30 -20.64 -20.97 -18.86
C ALA A 30 -19.49 -21.95 -18.52
N ASP A 31 -18.44 -21.44 -17.84
CA ASP A 31 -17.22 -22.18 -17.57
C ASP A 31 -17.46 -23.38 -16.65
N SER A 32 -18.08 -23.13 -15.51
CA SER A 32 -18.44 -24.18 -14.57
C SER A 32 -19.46 -25.17 -15.17
N PHE A 33 -20.41 -24.67 -15.99
CA PHE A 33 -21.36 -25.51 -16.70
C PHE A 33 -20.67 -26.49 -17.65
N ILE A 34 -19.75 -25.99 -18.50
CA ILE A 34 -19.04 -26.83 -19.48
C ILE A 34 -18.21 -27.93 -18.80
N VAL A 35 -17.55 -27.58 -17.67
CA VAL A 35 -16.79 -28.57 -16.89
C VAL A 35 -17.70 -29.65 -16.32
N GLY A 36 -18.84 -29.28 -15.73
CA GLY A 36 -19.83 -30.22 -15.23
C GLY A 36 -20.40 -31.11 -16.32
N TYR A 37 -20.72 -30.51 -17.48
CA TYR A 37 -21.20 -31.26 -18.65
C TYR A 37 -20.15 -32.24 -19.15
N SER A 38 -18.88 -31.87 -19.24
CA SER A 38 -17.78 -32.74 -19.62
C SER A 38 -17.60 -33.93 -18.65
N CYS A 39 -17.89 -33.73 -17.35
CA CYS A 39 -17.92 -34.83 -16.38
C CYS A 39 -19.07 -35.80 -16.62
N GLU A 40 -20.27 -35.29 -16.91
CA GLU A 40 -21.45 -36.12 -17.25
C GLU A 40 -21.21 -36.93 -18.51
N GLU A 41 -20.60 -36.36 -19.55
CA GLU A 41 -20.28 -37.04 -20.79
C GLU A 41 -19.34 -38.24 -20.65
N VAL A 42 -18.49 -38.21 -19.61
CA VAL A 42 -17.59 -39.34 -19.29
C VAL A 42 -18.17 -40.25 -18.19
N GLY A 43 -19.46 -40.17 -17.93
CA GLY A 43 -20.19 -41.04 -17.02
C GLY A 43 -19.99 -40.78 -15.54
N LYS A 44 -19.55 -39.57 -15.14
CA LYS A 44 -19.42 -39.24 -13.74
C LYS A 44 -20.72 -38.65 -13.16
N GLU A 45 -21.03 -39.00 -11.92
CA GLU A 45 -22.10 -38.37 -11.15
C GLU A 45 -21.61 -37.00 -10.67
N VAL A 46 -22.28 -35.94 -11.08
CA VAL A 46 -21.94 -34.56 -10.70
C VAL A 46 -22.79 -34.10 -9.51
N VAL A 47 -22.13 -33.74 -8.43
CA VAL A 47 -22.76 -33.02 -7.28
C VAL A 47 -22.31 -31.57 -7.33
N ALA A 48 -23.24 -30.68 -7.64
CA ALA A 48 -22.96 -29.25 -7.74
C ALA A 48 -23.02 -28.58 -6.37
N TYR A 49 -22.11 -27.65 -6.15
CA TYR A 49 -22.04 -26.82 -4.95
C TYR A 49 -22.01 -25.34 -5.37
N THR A 50 -22.83 -24.54 -4.71
CA THR A 50 -22.84 -23.08 -4.81
C THR A 50 -22.99 -22.48 -3.44
N TYR A 51 -22.90 -21.14 -3.33
CA TYR A 51 -23.04 -20.47 -2.04
C TYR A 51 -24.00 -19.30 -2.09
N GLU A 52 -24.45 -18.90 -0.91
CA GLU A 52 -25.20 -17.69 -0.66
C GLU A 52 -24.69 -17.03 0.62
N LEU A 53 -24.50 -15.70 0.57
CA LEU A 53 -24.14 -14.92 1.75
C LEU A 53 -25.40 -14.62 2.58
N ASP A 54 -25.32 -14.76 3.89
CA ASP A 54 -26.44 -14.43 4.78
C ASP A 54 -26.85 -12.96 4.64
N GLY A 55 -28.13 -12.75 4.28
CA GLY A 55 -28.69 -11.40 4.13
C GLY A 55 -28.27 -10.63 2.88
N ILE A 56 -27.47 -11.22 1.98
CA ILE A 56 -27.04 -10.58 0.71
C ILE A 56 -27.53 -11.43 -0.46
N PRO A 57 -28.46 -10.92 -1.31
CA PRO A 57 -28.94 -11.66 -2.47
C PRO A 57 -27.82 -12.00 -3.45
N SER A 58 -27.77 -13.26 -3.88
CA SER A 58 -26.85 -13.72 -4.91
C SER A 58 -27.53 -13.74 -6.28
N ILE A 59 -26.90 -13.19 -7.30
CA ILE A 59 -27.35 -13.29 -8.69
C ILE A 59 -26.99 -14.66 -9.27
N GLU A 60 -25.96 -15.30 -8.76
CA GLU A 60 -25.41 -16.56 -9.27
C GLU A 60 -26.21 -17.78 -8.79
N ARG A 61 -26.71 -17.75 -7.57
CA ARG A 61 -27.47 -18.87 -6.99
C ARG A 61 -28.67 -19.27 -7.84
N PRO A 62 -29.58 -18.37 -8.26
CA PRO A 62 -30.72 -18.76 -9.11
C PRO A 62 -30.31 -19.40 -10.42
N ALA A 63 -29.20 -18.93 -11.03
CA ALA A 63 -28.67 -19.51 -12.26
C ALA A 63 -28.09 -20.90 -12.01
N ALA A 64 -27.34 -21.11 -10.94
CA ALA A 64 -26.80 -22.42 -10.55
C ALA A 64 -27.93 -23.42 -10.24
N GLU A 65 -28.99 -23.00 -9.52
CA GLU A 65 -30.18 -23.81 -9.24
C GLU A 65 -30.89 -24.26 -10.53
N ALA A 66 -31.07 -23.32 -11.46
CA ALA A 66 -31.72 -23.62 -12.73
C ALA A 66 -30.86 -24.57 -13.59
N ILE A 67 -29.57 -24.36 -13.69
CA ILE A 67 -28.65 -25.29 -14.40
C ILE A 67 -28.73 -26.68 -13.79
N ALA A 68 -28.51 -26.77 -12.48
CA ALA A 68 -28.52 -28.08 -11.80
C ALA A 68 -29.84 -28.81 -12.00
N ARG A 69 -30.99 -28.12 -11.92
CA ARG A 69 -32.31 -28.70 -12.17
C ARG A 69 -32.47 -29.26 -13.61
N HIS A 70 -32.05 -28.51 -14.62
CA HIS A 70 -32.19 -28.92 -16.01
C HIS A 70 -31.23 -30.04 -16.39
N MET A 71 -30.06 -30.09 -15.71
CA MET A 71 -29.07 -31.13 -15.93
C MET A 71 -29.33 -32.39 -15.06
N GLY A 72 -30.28 -32.34 -14.12
CA GLY A 72 -30.49 -33.42 -13.17
C GLY A 72 -29.37 -33.55 -12.13
N TRP A 73 -28.54 -32.56 -11.96
CA TRP A 73 -27.46 -32.57 -10.98
C TRP A 73 -27.99 -32.27 -9.58
N ARG A 74 -27.46 -33.00 -8.60
CA ARG A 74 -27.74 -32.73 -7.20
C ARG A 74 -27.05 -31.44 -6.83
N LEU A 75 -27.80 -30.42 -6.32
CA LEU A 75 -27.22 -29.14 -5.89
C LEU A 75 -27.23 -29.03 -4.35
N ARG A 76 -26.13 -28.56 -3.81
CA ARG A 76 -26.00 -28.11 -2.43
C ARG A 76 -25.69 -26.62 -2.38
N VAL A 77 -26.49 -25.86 -1.65
CA VAL A 77 -26.26 -24.43 -1.42
C VAL A 77 -25.68 -24.27 -0.02
N VAL A 78 -24.46 -23.74 0.04
CA VAL A 78 -23.75 -23.48 1.31
C VAL A 78 -24.04 -22.06 1.77
N ARG A 79 -24.52 -21.89 2.98
CA ARG A 79 -24.71 -20.58 3.58
C ARG A 79 -23.40 -20.08 4.16
N VAL A 80 -22.98 -18.87 3.74
CA VAL A 80 -21.74 -18.23 4.15
C VAL A 80 -22.09 -17.07 5.08
N PRO A 81 -21.63 -17.09 6.33
CA PRO A 81 -21.98 -16.06 7.30
C PRO A 81 -21.43 -14.70 6.89
N THR A 82 -22.15 -13.63 7.21
CA THR A 82 -21.73 -12.24 7.03
C THR A 82 -21.30 -11.59 8.35
N ALA A 83 -21.65 -12.21 9.47
CA ALA A 83 -21.20 -11.79 10.79
C ALA A 83 -19.74 -12.21 11.05
N GLY A 84 -18.98 -11.41 11.79
CA GLY A 84 -17.62 -11.75 12.17
C GLY A 84 -16.61 -11.70 11.01
N LEU A 85 -16.92 -10.98 9.95
CA LEU A 85 -16.16 -10.91 8.70
C LEU A 85 -14.68 -10.54 8.91
N ARG A 86 -14.41 -9.61 9.82
CA ARG A 86 -13.04 -9.21 10.16
C ARG A 86 -12.20 -10.38 10.70
N ALA A 87 -12.76 -11.14 11.65
CA ALA A 87 -12.11 -12.31 12.20
C ALA A 87 -11.90 -13.40 11.15
N ALA A 88 -12.87 -13.56 10.23
CA ALA A 88 -12.76 -14.49 9.13
C ALA A 88 -11.63 -14.10 8.15
N PHE A 89 -11.49 -12.82 7.83
CA PHE A 89 -10.38 -12.36 6.97
C PHE A 89 -9.03 -12.51 7.64
N LEU A 90 -8.92 -12.21 8.92
CA LEU A 90 -7.69 -12.46 9.65
C LEU A 90 -7.31 -13.96 9.61
N ARG A 91 -8.29 -14.86 9.80
CA ARG A 91 -8.03 -16.30 9.63
C ARG A 91 -7.55 -16.66 8.22
N LEU A 92 -8.17 -16.11 7.18
CA LEU A 92 -7.71 -16.34 5.80
C LEU A 92 -6.29 -15.84 5.55
N ALA A 93 -5.92 -14.68 6.11
CA ALA A 93 -4.56 -14.17 6.03
C ALA A 93 -3.57 -15.08 6.78
N ILE A 94 -3.90 -15.53 8.00
CA ILE A 94 -3.05 -16.39 8.84
C ILE A 94 -2.92 -17.80 8.24
N GLN A 95 -4.04 -18.44 7.93
CA GLN A 95 -4.03 -19.86 7.56
C GLN A 95 -3.68 -20.09 6.08
N HIS A 96 -4.04 -19.12 5.24
CA HIS A 96 -3.92 -19.27 3.78
C HIS A 96 -3.00 -18.23 3.13
N GLY A 97 -2.58 -17.18 3.83
CA GLY A 97 -1.67 -16.17 3.30
C GLY A 97 -2.33 -15.14 2.38
N CYS A 98 -3.65 -14.95 2.47
CA CYS A 98 -4.36 -13.93 1.70
C CYS A 98 -3.87 -12.52 2.04
N SER A 99 -3.48 -11.73 1.03
CA SER A 99 -2.91 -10.39 1.21
C SER A 99 -3.49 -9.33 0.26
N LYS A 100 -4.32 -9.73 -0.72
CA LYS A 100 -4.94 -8.85 -1.71
C LYS A 100 -6.45 -8.94 -1.63
N LYS A 101 -7.16 -7.83 -1.91
CA LYS A 101 -8.63 -7.76 -1.91
C LYS A 101 -9.28 -8.93 -2.67
N THR A 102 -8.86 -9.16 -3.90
CA THR A 102 -9.43 -10.22 -4.75
C THR A 102 -9.22 -11.62 -4.18
N GLN A 103 -8.09 -11.86 -3.48
CA GLN A 103 -7.82 -13.12 -2.81
C GLN A 103 -8.83 -13.37 -1.69
N PHE A 104 -9.11 -12.36 -0.86
CA PHE A 104 -10.12 -12.47 0.19
C PHE A 104 -11.53 -12.64 -0.39
N GLU A 105 -11.91 -11.82 -1.38
CA GLU A 105 -13.25 -11.88 -2.00
C GLU A 105 -13.58 -13.25 -2.59
N VAL A 106 -12.59 -13.92 -3.15
CA VAL A 106 -12.77 -15.22 -3.74
C VAL A 106 -12.59 -16.34 -2.72
N THR A 107 -11.59 -16.25 -1.84
CA THR A 107 -11.26 -17.30 -0.89
C THR A 107 -12.27 -17.38 0.26
N TYR A 108 -12.90 -16.26 0.64
CA TYR A 108 -13.85 -16.24 1.76
C TYR A 108 -15.01 -17.23 1.58
N PRO A 109 -15.82 -17.16 0.51
CA PRO A 109 -16.88 -18.14 0.32
C PRO A 109 -16.35 -19.56 0.11
N ILE A 110 -15.24 -19.72 -0.58
CA ILE A 110 -14.64 -21.02 -0.85
C ILE A 110 -14.16 -21.73 0.42
N ALA A 111 -13.65 -20.99 1.39
CA ALA A 111 -13.26 -21.51 2.70
C ALA A 111 -14.46 -22.08 3.49
N HIS A 112 -15.67 -21.65 3.17
CA HIS A 112 -16.91 -22.22 3.73
C HIS A 112 -17.49 -23.35 2.87
N VAL A 113 -17.33 -23.28 1.55
CA VAL A 113 -17.89 -24.29 0.63
C VAL A 113 -17.08 -25.59 0.65
N ILE A 114 -15.75 -25.53 0.56
CA ILE A 114 -14.91 -26.74 0.45
C ILE A 114 -15.06 -27.69 1.66
N PRO A 115 -15.17 -27.23 2.91
CA PRO A 115 -15.43 -28.13 4.05
C PRO A 115 -16.74 -28.92 3.94
N GLU A 116 -17.78 -28.33 3.33
CA GLU A 116 -19.10 -28.95 3.17
C GLU A 116 -19.17 -29.96 2.00
N ILE A 117 -18.15 -30.01 1.16
CA ILE A 117 -18.08 -30.98 0.03
C ILE A 117 -17.77 -32.35 0.59
N ALA A 118 -18.59 -33.32 0.25
CA ALA A 118 -18.38 -34.71 0.64
C ALA A 118 -17.39 -35.47 -0.27
N GLU A 119 -17.32 -35.09 -1.52
CA GLU A 119 -16.52 -35.72 -2.57
C GLU A 119 -15.01 -35.45 -2.36
N ARG A 120 -14.18 -36.41 -2.78
CA ARG A 120 -12.70 -36.28 -2.72
C ARG A 120 -12.14 -35.43 -3.83
N GLU A 121 -12.83 -35.33 -4.95
CA GLU A 121 -12.41 -34.55 -6.12
C GLU A 121 -13.39 -33.43 -6.38
N VAL A 122 -12.85 -32.22 -6.49
CA VAL A 122 -13.59 -30.98 -6.70
C VAL A 122 -13.18 -30.38 -8.02
N LEU A 123 -14.12 -30.26 -8.96
CA LEU A 123 -13.87 -29.63 -10.26
C LEU A 123 -14.33 -28.18 -10.27
N THR A 124 -13.63 -27.41 -11.08
CA THR A 124 -13.93 -25.99 -11.30
C THR A 124 -13.55 -25.58 -12.72
N GLY A 125 -14.14 -24.54 -13.25
CA GLY A 125 -13.78 -23.89 -14.53
C GLY A 125 -13.22 -22.49 -14.32
N TRP A 126 -12.50 -22.28 -13.26
CA TRP A 126 -12.14 -20.95 -12.75
C TRP A 126 -11.25 -20.16 -13.69
N ASN A 127 -10.23 -20.80 -14.28
CA ASN A 127 -9.21 -20.12 -15.08
C ASN A 127 -9.54 -20.08 -16.60
N PHE A 128 -10.76 -20.43 -17.02
CA PHE A 128 -11.13 -20.23 -18.42
C PHE A 128 -11.01 -18.77 -18.88
N ASP A 129 -11.22 -17.80 -17.99
CA ASP A 129 -11.08 -16.38 -18.31
C ASP A 129 -9.66 -15.98 -18.74
N ASP A 130 -8.64 -16.73 -18.33
CA ASP A 130 -7.24 -16.47 -18.69
C ASP A 130 -6.99 -16.65 -20.20
N HIS A 131 -7.83 -17.43 -20.89
CA HIS A 131 -7.72 -17.61 -22.35
C HIS A 131 -8.24 -16.41 -23.16
N PHE A 132 -9.11 -15.58 -22.55
CA PHE A 132 -9.87 -14.53 -23.23
C PHE A 132 -9.31 -13.10 -23.01
N GLY A 133 -8.32 -12.91 -22.14
CA GLY A 133 -7.86 -11.55 -21.76
C GLY A 133 -8.97 -10.72 -21.13
N ASN A 134 -9.74 -11.35 -20.23
CA ASN A 134 -10.97 -10.79 -19.64
C ASN A 134 -10.73 -9.93 -18.41
N THR A 135 -9.50 -9.71 -17.99
CA THR A 135 -9.29 -8.83 -16.84
C THR A 135 -9.49 -7.36 -17.24
N ARG A 136 -9.83 -6.54 -16.26
CA ARG A 136 -9.97 -5.10 -16.48
C ARG A 136 -8.69 -4.48 -17.04
N GLU A 137 -7.53 -4.96 -16.57
CA GLU A 137 -6.21 -4.49 -16.99
C GLU A 137 -5.95 -4.84 -18.45
N ASP A 138 -6.18 -6.11 -18.84
CA ASP A 138 -6.02 -6.57 -20.22
C ASP A 138 -6.94 -5.80 -21.19
N ILE A 139 -8.22 -5.64 -20.81
CA ILE A 139 -9.20 -4.91 -21.61
C ILE A 139 -8.80 -3.44 -21.78
N MET A 140 -8.36 -2.77 -20.71
CA MET A 140 -7.94 -1.38 -20.76
C MET A 140 -6.67 -1.20 -21.59
N GLU A 141 -5.71 -2.11 -21.45
CA GLU A 141 -4.46 -2.06 -22.19
C GLU A 141 -4.67 -2.34 -23.67
N MET A 142 -5.46 -3.37 -24.04
CA MET A 142 -5.84 -3.63 -25.43
C MET A 142 -6.57 -2.43 -26.06
N ALA A 143 -7.46 -1.80 -25.30
CA ALA A 143 -8.14 -0.58 -25.76
C ALA A 143 -7.17 0.61 -25.92
N ARG A 144 -6.15 0.73 -25.08
CA ARG A 144 -5.09 1.72 -25.21
C ARG A 144 -4.25 1.50 -26.45
N LEU A 145 -3.82 0.26 -26.69
CA LEU A 145 -3.01 -0.12 -27.84
C LEU A 145 -3.78 0.09 -29.16
N LYS A 146 -5.08 -0.26 -29.21
CA LYS A 146 -5.96 0.04 -30.36
C LYS A 146 -6.05 1.54 -30.63
N ARG A 147 -6.20 2.37 -29.59
CA ARG A 147 -6.21 3.85 -29.73
C ARG A 147 -4.87 4.43 -30.17
N ALA A 148 -3.77 3.78 -29.83
CA ALA A 148 -2.42 4.13 -30.27
C ALA A 148 -2.16 3.76 -31.75
N GLY A 149 -3.12 3.11 -32.43
CA GLY A 149 -3.04 2.83 -33.86
C GLY A 149 -2.28 1.55 -34.21
N LEU A 150 -2.05 0.64 -33.24
CA LEU A 150 -1.40 -0.63 -33.52
C LEU A 150 -2.24 -1.47 -34.52
N SER A 151 -1.56 -2.10 -35.46
CA SER A 151 -2.14 -3.04 -36.41
C SER A 151 -2.66 -4.32 -35.73
N ARG A 152 -3.54 -5.07 -36.40
CA ARG A 152 -4.04 -6.35 -35.90
C ARG A 152 -2.95 -7.35 -35.52
N PRO A 153 -1.88 -7.56 -36.34
CA PRO A 153 -0.78 -8.43 -35.95
C PRO A 153 -0.04 -7.98 -34.68
N GLU A 154 0.20 -6.68 -34.54
CA GLU A 154 0.85 -6.14 -33.33
C GLU A 154 -0.01 -6.30 -32.08
N LEU A 155 -1.33 -6.07 -32.18
CA LEU A 155 -2.28 -6.33 -31.11
C LEU A 155 -2.30 -7.80 -30.73
N GLN A 156 -2.18 -8.72 -31.69
CA GLN A 156 -2.12 -10.15 -31.43
C GLN A 156 -0.87 -10.55 -30.62
N VAL A 157 0.29 -9.98 -30.94
CA VAL A 157 1.53 -10.22 -30.17
C VAL A 157 1.35 -9.79 -28.71
N HIS A 158 0.75 -8.63 -28.46
CA HIS A 158 0.46 -8.19 -27.09
C HIS A 158 -0.55 -9.09 -26.38
N PHE A 159 -1.58 -9.52 -27.06
CA PHE A 159 -2.59 -10.43 -26.50
C PHE A 159 -1.98 -11.80 -26.14
N ASP A 160 -1.11 -12.34 -27.00
CA ASP A 160 -0.42 -13.60 -26.72
C ASP A 160 0.51 -13.47 -25.50
N ALA A 161 1.24 -12.35 -25.39
CA ALA A 161 2.07 -12.07 -24.23
C ALA A 161 1.27 -11.99 -22.92
N PHE A 162 0.06 -11.41 -22.96
CA PHE A 162 -0.83 -11.39 -21.78
C PHE A 162 -1.29 -12.78 -21.40
N ARG A 163 -1.69 -13.61 -22.37
CA ARG A 163 -2.06 -15.01 -22.11
C ARG A 163 -0.90 -15.81 -21.52
N ASP A 164 0.28 -15.68 -22.08
CA ASP A 164 1.46 -16.40 -21.61
C ASP A 164 1.86 -15.97 -20.18
N ALA A 165 1.78 -14.69 -19.87
CA ALA A 165 2.00 -14.20 -18.51
C ALA A 165 0.95 -14.76 -17.51
N ARG A 166 -0.29 -14.92 -17.93
CA ARG A 166 -1.35 -15.56 -17.13
C ARG A 166 -1.10 -17.05 -16.92
N TYR A 167 -0.73 -17.76 -17.96
CA TYR A 167 -0.42 -19.18 -17.87
C TYR A 167 0.78 -19.43 -16.97
N ALA A 168 1.85 -18.64 -17.11
CA ALA A 168 3.02 -18.72 -16.24
C ALA A 168 2.65 -18.47 -14.77
N LYS A 169 1.74 -17.54 -14.52
CA LYS A 169 1.25 -17.25 -13.17
C LYS A 169 0.40 -18.40 -12.61
N SER A 170 -0.44 -19.05 -13.43
CA SER A 170 -1.23 -20.22 -12.99
C SER A 170 -0.35 -21.44 -12.69
N ASP A 171 0.80 -21.56 -13.37
CA ASP A 171 1.74 -22.66 -13.17
C ASP A 171 2.69 -22.47 -12.00
N ALA A 172 2.86 -21.24 -11.54
CA ALA A 172 3.77 -20.92 -10.45
C ALA A 172 3.27 -21.51 -9.12
N THR A 173 4.04 -22.42 -8.56
CA THR A 173 3.72 -23.12 -7.30
C THR A 173 3.81 -22.22 -6.07
N ASP A 174 4.48 -21.09 -6.19
CA ASP A 174 4.71 -20.07 -5.16
C ASP A 174 3.94 -18.76 -5.40
N SER A 175 3.21 -18.66 -6.51
CA SER A 175 2.41 -17.50 -6.83
C SER A 175 0.99 -17.63 -6.29
N PRO A 176 0.60 -16.84 -5.28
CA PRO A 176 -0.74 -16.92 -4.71
C PRO A 176 -1.77 -16.24 -5.62
N ASP A 177 -2.24 -16.94 -6.64
CA ASP A 177 -3.48 -16.60 -7.32
C ASP A 177 -4.70 -17.18 -6.57
N THR A 178 -5.89 -16.88 -7.04
CA THR A 178 -7.12 -17.30 -6.36
C THR A 178 -7.36 -18.81 -6.37
N LEU A 179 -6.97 -19.50 -7.43
CA LEU A 179 -7.08 -20.95 -7.55
C LEU A 179 -6.14 -21.66 -6.57
N TRP A 180 -4.93 -21.12 -6.38
CA TRP A 180 -3.93 -21.65 -5.45
C TRP A 180 -4.46 -21.70 -4.01
N PHE A 181 -5.19 -20.67 -3.54
CA PHE A 181 -5.81 -20.68 -2.21
C PHE A 181 -6.87 -21.75 -2.08
N ALA A 182 -7.76 -21.88 -3.09
CA ALA A 182 -8.79 -22.93 -3.12
C ALA A 182 -8.15 -24.34 -3.12
N ALA A 183 -7.09 -24.55 -3.89
CA ALA A 183 -6.35 -25.80 -3.94
C ALA A 183 -5.71 -26.17 -2.59
N ARG A 184 -5.13 -25.21 -1.88
CA ARG A 184 -4.57 -25.41 -0.54
C ARG A 184 -5.63 -25.75 0.49
N ILE A 185 -6.78 -25.07 0.47
CA ILE A 185 -7.90 -25.40 1.37
C ILE A 185 -8.39 -26.83 1.09
N ALA A 186 -8.56 -27.19 -0.18
CA ALA A 186 -8.96 -28.54 -0.56
C ALA A 186 -7.95 -29.59 -0.08
N ALA A 187 -6.66 -29.38 -0.34
CA ALA A 187 -5.58 -30.28 0.05
C ALA A 187 -5.49 -30.47 1.57
N ALA A 188 -5.65 -29.41 2.37
CA ALA A 188 -5.68 -29.48 3.82
C ALA A 188 -6.82 -30.34 4.39
N LEU A 189 -7.88 -30.54 3.58
CA LEU A 189 -9.04 -31.39 3.91
C LEU A 189 -9.00 -32.76 3.19
N GLY A 190 -7.85 -33.14 2.63
CA GLY A 190 -7.68 -34.42 1.90
C GLY A 190 -8.43 -34.47 0.58
N LYS A 191 -8.79 -33.34 0.00
CA LYS A 191 -9.51 -33.21 -1.28
C LYS A 191 -8.56 -32.76 -2.39
N ARG A 192 -8.87 -33.08 -3.62
CA ARG A 192 -8.12 -32.66 -4.80
C ARG A 192 -8.96 -31.70 -5.65
N LEU A 193 -8.47 -30.46 -5.80
CA LEU A 193 -9.07 -29.49 -6.74
C LEU A 193 -8.52 -29.73 -8.15
N ILE A 194 -9.41 -29.79 -9.13
CA ILE A 194 -9.09 -30.04 -10.54
C ILE A 194 -9.72 -28.92 -11.37
N ASP A 195 -8.89 -28.12 -12.04
CA ASP A 195 -9.35 -27.14 -13.03
C ASP A 195 -8.86 -27.56 -14.44
N PRO A 196 -9.75 -28.13 -15.28
CA PRO A 196 -9.36 -28.54 -16.62
C PRO A 196 -8.90 -27.40 -17.52
N SER A 197 -9.28 -26.15 -17.23
CA SER A 197 -8.90 -24.99 -18.04
C SER A 197 -7.40 -24.72 -18.02
N THR A 198 -6.68 -25.13 -16.98
CA THR A 198 -5.22 -24.95 -16.86
C THR A 198 -4.41 -25.97 -17.65
N ALA A 199 -5.04 -26.98 -18.22
CA ALA A 199 -4.36 -28.04 -18.94
C ALA A 199 -3.72 -27.55 -20.24
N GLU A 200 -2.47 -27.99 -20.52
CA GLU A 200 -1.75 -27.58 -21.73
C GLU A 200 -2.50 -27.83 -23.04
N PRO A 201 -3.23 -28.96 -23.23
CA PRO A 201 -4.06 -29.13 -24.42
C PRO A 201 -5.15 -28.07 -24.58
N VAL A 202 -5.75 -27.61 -23.47
CA VAL A 202 -6.76 -26.54 -23.50
C VAL A 202 -6.10 -25.19 -23.86
N ARG A 203 -4.94 -24.87 -23.27
CA ARG A 203 -4.16 -23.69 -23.62
C ARG A 203 -3.78 -23.68 -25.10
N ARG A 204 -3.30 -24.82 -25.62
CA ARG A 204 -2.95 -24.99 -27.05
C ARG A 204 -4.17 -24.81 -27.95
N PHE A 205 -5.33 -25.29 -27.54
CA PHE A 205 -6.57 -25.06 -28.26
C PHE A 205 -6.88 -23.58 -28.37
N PHE A 206 -6.84 -22.81 -27.27
CA PHE A 206 -7.15 -21.39 -27.28
C PHE A 206 -6.10 -20.53 -28.00
N ARG A 207 -4.83 -20.95 -28.04
CA ARG A 207 -3.78 -20.26 -28.81
C ARG A 207 -4.01 -20.22 -30.33
N GLN A 208 -4.93 -21.04 -30.86
CA GLN A 208 -5.30 -21.02 -32.27
C GLN A 208 -6.17 -19.82 -32.64
N PHE A 209 -6.77 -19.15 -31.66
CA PHE A 209 -7.68 -18.03 -31.88
C PHE A 209 -7.01 -16.69 -31.69
N SER A 210 -7.35 -15.77 -32.59
CA SER A 210 -6.94 -14.37 -32.47
C SER A 210 -7.73 -13.65 -31.37
N HIS A 211 -7.20 -12.51 -30.96
CA HIS A 211 -7.92 -11.60 -30.04
C HIS A 211 -9.30 -11.22 -30.57
N ASP A 212 -9.44 -10.96 -31.88
CA ASP A 212 -10.70 -10.54 -32.48
C ASP A 212 -11.75 -11.68 -32.50
N GLU A 213 -11.32 -12.96 -32.62
CA GLU A 213 -12.20 -14.11 -32.55
C GLU A 213 -12.69 -14.42 -31.13
N LEU A 214 -11.87 -14.09 -30.10
CA LEU A 214 -12.21 -14.25 -28.69
C LEU A 214 -12.90 -13.03 -28.08
N SER A 215 -12.93 -11.90 -28.82
CA SER A 215 -13.59 -10.65 -28.43
C SER A 215 -14.75 -10.34 -29.40
N PRO A 216 -15.98 -10.17 -28.97
CA PRO A 216 -16.44 -9.87 -27.61
C PRO A 216 -16.46 -11.09 -26.70
N LEU A 217 -16.31 -10.80 -25.41
CA LEU A 217 -16.08 -11.72 -24.30
C LEU A 217 -17.35 -12.52 -23.90
N ASP A 218 -18.18 -12.91 -24.86
CA ASP A 218 -19.40 -13.70 -24.65
C ASP A 218 -19.16 -15.21 -24.68
N LYS A 219 -17.87 -15.60 -24.84
CA LYS A 219 -17.44 -17.01 -24.94
C LYS A 219 -18.12 -17.75 -26.09
N SER A 220 -18.35 -17.05 -27.21
CA SER A 220 -19.02 -17.58 -28.39
C SER A 220 -18.35 -18.84 -28.94
N VAL A 221 -17.03 -18.94 -28.89
CA VAL A 221 -16.27 -20.15 -29.29
C VAL A 221 -16.72 -21.38 -28.46
N MET A 222 -16.75 -21.21 -27.12
CA MET A 222 -17.21 -22.32 -26.24
C MET A 222 -18.67 -22.63 -26.44
N ARG A 223 -19.54 -21.64 -26.64
CA ARG A 223 -20.97 -21.82 -26.88
C ARG A 223 -21.25 -22.57 -28.19
N LYS A 224 -20.45 -22.34 -29.23
CA LYS A 224 -20.56 -23.04 -30.51
C LYS A 224 -20.19 -24.51 -30.37
N ILE A 225 -19.09 -24.83 -29.68
CA ILE A 225 -18.58 -26.18 -29.47
C ILE A 225 -19.56 -27.02 -28.62
N PHE A 226 -20.13 -26.41 -27.58
CA PHE A 226 -21.08 -27.03 -26.67
C PHE A 226 -22.54 -26.67 -26.95
N ALA A 227 -22.88 -26.36 -28.21
CA ALA A 227 -24.21 -25.85 -28.55
C ALA A 227 -25.35 -26.81 -28.17
N ASP A 228 -25.15 -28.09 -28.24
CA ASP A 228 -26.09 -29.12 -27.80
C ASP A 228 -26.29 -29.13 -26.27
N ALA A 229 -25.22 -28.95 -25.51
CA ALA A 229 -25.27 -28.80 -24.04
C ALA A 229 -26.07 -27.54 -23.66
N PHE A 230 -25.76 -26.40 -24.29
CA PHE A 230 -26.48 -25.16 -24.01
C PHE A 230 -27.95 -25.17 -24.41
N ARG A 231 -28.34 -25.97 -25.43
CA ARG A 231 -29.75 -26.20 -25.80
C ARG A 231 -30.56 -26.94 -24.76
N ARG A 232 -29.91 -27.68 -23.84
CA ARG A 232 -30.59 -28.32 -22.69
C ARG A 232 -31.01 -27.30 -21.64
N LEU A 233 -30.48 -26.08 -21.69
CA LEU A 233 -30.79 -25.02 -20.73
C LEU A 233 -31.80 -24.02 -21.32
N PRO A 234 -32.64 -23.37 -20.49
CA PRO A 234 -33.50 -22.28 -20.93
C PRO A 234 -32.74 -21.18 -21.63
N ALA A 235 -33.33 -20.59 -22.67
CA ALA A 235 -32.72 -19.46 -23.37
C ALA A 235 -32.39 -18.31 -22.41
N GLY A 236 -31.16 -17.83 -22.46
CA GLY A 236 -30.69 -16.71 -21.62
C GLY A 236 -30.25 -17.09 -20.20
N LEU A 237 -30.43 -18.33 -19.76
CA LEU A 237 -30.06 -18.75 -18.40
C LEU A 237 -28.57 -18.55 -18.10
N VAL A 238 -27.70 -18.86 -19.06
CA VAL A 238 -26.25 -18.63 -18.99
C VAL A 238 -25.91 -17.40 -19.81
N ALA A 239 -26.56 -16.29 -19.51
CA ALA A 239 -26.29 -15.00 -20.13
C ALA A 239 -24.98 -14.40 -19.53
N LYS A 240 -24.43 -13.40 -20.25
CA LYS A 240 -23.17 -12.70 -19.97
C LYS A 240 -22.65 -12.85 -18.55
N GLY A 241 -21.48 -13.47 -18.40
CA GLY A 241 -20.87 -13.73 -17.09
C GLY A 241 -20.74 -12.44 -16.24
N VAL A 242 -21.37 -12.46 -15.10
CA VAL A 242 -21.08 -11.48 -14.03
C VAL A 242 -19.84 -12.01 -13.31
N LYS A 243 -18.88 -11.14 -13.01
CA LYS A 243 -17.70 -11.56 -12.24
C LYS A 243 -18.14 -12.18 -10.90
N LEU A 244 -17.56 -13.29 -10.51
CA LEU A 244 -17.88 -14.07 -9.31
C LEU A 244 -18.03 -13.17 -8.06
N GLN A 245 -17.12 -12.23 -7.85
CA GLN A 245 -17.13 -11.32 -6.69
C GLN A 245 -18.38 -10.42 -6.65
N LYS A 246 -18.93 -10.03 -7.81
CA LYS A 246 -20.13 -9.19 -7.90
C LYS A 246 -21.40 -10.03 -7.86
N GLY A 247 -21.42 -11.15 -8.57
CA GLY A 247 -22.57 -12.03 -8.65
C GLY A 247 -22.89 -12.72 -7.33
N GLY A 248 -21.88 -13.13 -6.59
CA GLY A 248 -22.02 -13.75 -5.26
C GLY A 248 -22.21 -12.77 -4.10
N GLY A 249 -22.18 -11.44 -4.34
CA GLY A 249 -22.41 -10.44 -3.30
C GLY A 249 -21.22 -10.12 -2.38
N VAL A 250 -20.10 -10.86 -2.50
CA VAL A 250 -18.92 -10.65 -1.64
C VAL A 250 -18.34 -9.25 -1.78
N HIS A 251 -18.43 -8.67 -2.97
CA HIS A 251 -17.99 -7.29 -3.21
C HIS A 251 -18.77 -6.26 -2.38
N GLU A 252 -20.07 -6.45 -2.19
CA GLU A 252 -20.90 -5.59 -1.34
C GLU A 252 -20.55 -5.80 0.15
N LEU A 253 -20.28 -7.06 0.53
CA LEU A 253 -19.83 -7.39 1.88
C LEU A 253 -18.53 -6.64 2.25
N PHE A 254 -17.59 -6.49 1.32
CA PHE A 254 -16.40 -5.67 1.51
C PHE A 254 -16.68 -4.18 1.70
N LYS A 255 -17.78 -3.67 1.15
CA LYS A 255 -18.18 -2.27 1.38
C LYS A 255 -18.60 -2.04 2.84
N THR A 256 -19.23 -3.01 3.48
CA THR A 256 -19.61 -2.90 4.90
C THR A 256 -18.40 -2.88 5.84
N LEU A 257 -17.31 -3.58 5.50
CA LEU A 257 -16.04 -3.47 6.23
C LEU A 257 -15.42 -2.07 6.15
N VAL A 258 -15.62 -1.39 5.03
CA VAL A 258 -15.10 -0.04 4.78
C VAL A 258 -15.93 1.02 5.54
N ASP A 259 -17.17 0.72 5.90
CA ASP A 259 -18.01 1.62 6.70
C ASP A 259 -17.70 1.55 8.23
N ASP A 260 -16.77 0.68 8.65
CA ASP A 260 -16.23 0.68 10.02
C ASP A 260 -15.54 2.03 10.30
N PRO A 261 -15.95 2.78 11.34
CA PRO A 261 -15.40 4.10 11.67
C PRO A 261 -13.89 4.11 11.94
N ILE A 262 -13.30 2.97 12.33
CA ILE A 262 -11.88 2.80 12.56
C ILE A 262 -11.13 2.70 11.22
N ILE A 263 -11.78 2.13 10.20
CA ILE A 263 -11.25 1.89 8.87
C ILE A 263 -11.45 3.12 7.98
N ASN A 264 -12.58 3.83 8.12
CA ASN A 264 -12.97 4.99 7.30
C ASN A 264 -12.12 6.25 7.51
N ARG A 265 -11.19 6.25 8.45
CA ARG A 265 -10.36 7.43 8.73
C ARG A 265 -9.36 7.78 7.64
N PHE A 266 -9.10 6.91 6.66
CA PHE A 266 -7.83 7.02 5.94
C PHE A 266 -7.88 7.11 4.42
N GLU A 267 -8.94 6.71 3.69
CA GLU A 267 -8.93 6.78 2.20
C GLU A 267 -10.30 6.65 1.52
N THR A 268 -10.33 6.85 0.18
CA THR A 268 -11.48 6.52 -0.65
C THR A 268 -11.79 5.02 -0.60
N LYS A 269 -13.07 4.66 -0.61
CA LYS A 269 -13.59 3.28 -0.36
C LYS A 269 -12.84 2.14 -1.07
N TYR A 270 -12.21 2.36 -2.21
CA TYR A 270 -11.55 1.32 -3.01
C TYR A 270 -10.09 1.05 -2.62
N THR A 271 -9.35 2.10 -2.37
CA THR A 271 -7.93 2.05 -1.96
C THR A 271 -7.79 1.51 -0.55
N THR A 272 -8.75 1.81 0.32
CA THR A 272 -8.75 1.37 1.72
C THR A 272 -8.84 -0.14 1.85
N VAL A 273 -9.73 -0.82 1.12
CA VAL A 273 -9.88 -2.28 1.24
C VAL A 273 -8.62 -2.99 0.74
N SER A 274 -8.04 -2.55 -0.38
CA SER A 274 -6.78 -3.13 -0.87
C SER A 274 -5.59 -2.85 0.05
N ALA A 275 -5.54 -1.67 0.68
CA ALA A 275 -4.52 -1.30 1.64
C ALA A 275 -4.66 -2.09 2.94
N LEU A 276 -5.87 -2.26 3.44
CA LEU A 276 -6.18 -3.07 4.63
C LEU A 276 -5.87 -4.54 4.42
N CYS A 277 -6.27 -5.12 3.29
CA CYS A 277 -5.96 -6.51 2.99
C CYS A 277 -4.45 -6.75 2.87
N ARG A 278 -3.71 -5.82 2.27
CA ARG A 278 -2.24 -5.88 2.23
C ARG A 278 -1.63 -5.74 3.62
N ARG A 279 -2.10 -4.78 4.40
CA ARG A 279 -1.63 -4.54 5.76
C ARG A 279 -1.92 -5.75 6.65
N TRP A 280 -3.13 -6.25 6.67
CA TRP A 280 -3.51 -7.42 7.47
C TRP A 280 -2.76 -8.69 7.04
N GLY A 281 -2.62 -8.94 5.74
CA GLY A 281 -1.86 -10.08 5.25
C GLY A 281 -0.41 -10.05 5.73
N VAL A 282 0.22 -8.88 5.71
CA VAL A 282 1.61 -8.70 6.15
C VAL A 282 1.74 -8.78 7.67
N GLU A 283 0.89 -8.06 8.44
CA GLU A 283 0.94 -8.03 9.90
C GLU A 283 0.61 -9.38 10.53
N VAL A 284 -0.37 -10.06 9.97
CA VAL A 284 -0.85 -11.35 10.47
C VAL A 284 0.14 -12.49 10.18
N LEU A 285 0.76 -12.49 8.99
CA LEU A 285 1.81 -13.46 8.69
C LEU A 285 3.06 -13.27 9.56
N ALA A 286 3.24 -12.05 10.10
CA ALA A 286 4.35 -11.73 11.00
C ALA A 286 4.23 -12.33 12.40
N ASN A 287 3.02 -12.32 12.97
CA ASN A 287 2.75 -12.75 14.34
C ASN A 287 1.39 -13.48 14.44
N PRO A 288 1.26 -14.68 13.88
CA PRO A 288 -0.02 -15.38 13.85
C PRO A 288 -0.59 -15.68 15.25
N GLY A 289 0.24 -15.98 16.24
CA GLY A 289 -0.18 -16.24 17.63
C GLY A 289 -0.78 -15.03 18.32
N GLN A 290 -0.13 -13.88 18.22
CA GLN A 290 -0.60 -12.62 18.82
C GLN A 290 -1.96 -12.21 18.25
N TYR A 291 -2.18 -12.37 16.94
CA TYR A 291 -3.46 -12.02 16.30
C TYR A 291 -4.59 -12.99 16.65
N ILE A 292 -4.31 -14.25 16.92
CA ILE A 292 -5.32 -15.23 17.39
C ILE A 292 -5.78 -14.87 18.80
N GLU A 293 -4.88 -14.49 19.70
CA GLU A 293 -5.20 -14.04 21.05
C GLU A 293 -5.90 -12.67 21.05
N GLU A 294 -5.43 -11.72 20.24
CA GLU A 294 -6.07 -10.41 20.06
C GLU A 294 -7.46 -10.52 19.42
N LEU A 295 -7.70 -11.48 18.55
CA LEU A 295 -9.04 -11.76 17.99
C LEU A 295 -10.03 -12.22 19.04
N ALA A 296 -9.58 -12.96 20.05
CA ALA A 296 -10.42 -13.36 21.19
C ALA A 296 -10.67 -12.20 22.16
N ALA A 297 -9.71 -11.29 22.34
CA ALA A 297 -9.76 -10.17 23.26
C ALA A 297 -10.37 -8.87 22.66
N THR A 298 -10.31 -8.67 21.34
CA THR A 298 -10.49 -7.33 20.71
C THR A 298 -11.94 -6.88 20.57
N SER A 299 -12.94 -7.75 20.69
CA SER A 299 -14.34 -7.28 20.66
C SER A 299 -14.72 -6.46 21.91
N GLN A 300 -14.04 -6.71 23.03
CA GLN A 300 -14.28 -5.98 24.30
C GLN A 300 -13.22 -4.90 24.59
N LEU A 301 -11.93 -5.17 24.27
CA LEU A 301 -10.82 -4.27 24.60
C LEU A 301 -10.80 -2.99 23.75
N ARG A 302 -11.24 -3.03 22.48
CA ARG A 302 -11.25 -1.82 21.62
C ARG A 302 -12.28 -0.78 22.04
N LYS A 303 -13.38 -1.16 22.68
CA LYS A 303 -14.28 -0.19 23.31
C LYS A 303 -13.61 0.50 24.51
N ALA A 304 -12.79 -0.23 25.27
CA ALA A 304 -12.04 0.30 26.41
C ALA A 304 -10.85 1.16 25.96
N ILE A 305 -10.06 0.71 24.99
CA ILE A 305 -8.87 1.45 24.48
C ILE A 305 -9.27 2.76 23.78
N VAL A 306 -10.41 2.80 23.07
CA VAL A 306 -10.92 4.06 22.46
C VAL A 306 -11.41 5.04 23.54
N ILE A 307 -11.84 4.53 24.72
CA ILE A 307 -12.31 5.36 25.83
C ILE A 307 -11.13 5.82 26.70
N GLU A 308 -10.15 4.98 26.97
CA GLU A 308 -8.93 5.35 27.71
C GLU A 308 -7.94 6.20 26.88
N ALA A 309 -7.87 5.99 25.58
CA ALA A 309 -7.04 6.81 24.68
C ALA A 309 -7.55 8.27 24.51
N ARG A 310 -8.73 8.61 24.99
CA ARG A 310 -9.19 10.02 25.08
C ARG A 310 -8.53 10.83 26.19
N GLY A 311 -7.75 10.19 27.06
CA GLY A 311 -6.84 10.81 28.02
C GLY A 311 -5.40 10.88 27.52
N VAL A 312 -5.14 10.75 26.22
CA VAL A 312 -3.79 10.70 25.66
C VAL A 312 -3.09 12.04 25.77
N ASN A 313 -2.10 12.08 26.63
CA ASN A 313 -1.06 13.08 26.59
C ASN A 313 -0.42 13.09 25.20
N VAL A 314 -0.67 14.16 24.42
CA VAL A 314 0.09 14.41 23.20
C VAL A 314 1.56 14.42 23.58
N ARG A 315 2.33 13.53 23.00
CA ARG A 315 3.76 13.42 23.29
C ARG A 315 4.47 14.71 22.85
N ARG A 316 5.11 15.38 23.80
CA ARG A 316 5.81 16.66 23.58
C ARG A 316 7.20 16.59 24.21
N PRO A 317 8.16 15.96 23.55
CA PRO A 317 9.52 15.94 24.07
C PRO A 317 10.09 17.36 24.06
N THR A 318 10.86 17.67 25.06
CA THR A 318 11.69 18.90 25.09
C THR A 318 13.01 18.65 24.34
N MET A 319 13.69 19.71 23.90
CA MET A 319 15.03 19.58 23.31
C MET A 319 16.03 18.96 24.31
N ALA A 320 15.88 19.20 25.59
CA ALA A 320 16.70 18.56 26.60
C ALA A 320 16.55 17.04 26.62
N GLN A 321 15.30 16.55 26.54
CA GLN A 321 15.03 15.10 26.44
C GLN A 321 15.57 14.47 25.15
N VAL A 322 15.54 15.22 24.03
CA VAL A 322 16.14 14.75 22.75
C VAL A 322 17.65 14.60 22.91
N HIS A 323 18.32 15.58 23.53
CA HIS A 323 19.77 15.52 23.77
C HIS A 323 20.13 14.41 24.76
N GLU A 324 19.41 14.29 25.87
CA GLU A 324 19.61 13.22 26.86
C GLU A 324 19.47 11.84 26.23
N ALA A 325 18.41 11.63 25.43
CA ALA A 325 18.19 10.37 24.73
C ALA A 325 19.37 10.03 23.80
N SER A 326 19.94 11.01 23.10
CA SER A 326 21.07 10.81 22.20
C SER A 326 22.37 10.36 22.90
N LEU A 327 22.52 10.68 24.19
CA LEU A 327 23.68 10.26 24.98
C LEU A 327 23.76 8.74 25.16
N ARG A 328 22.68 8.02 24.94
CA ARG A 328 22.69 6.54 25.00
C ARG A 328 23.56 5.91 23.91
N LYS A 329 23.81 6.59 22.79
CA LYS A 329 24.68 6.17 21.67
C LYS A 329 24.49 4.70 21.24
N ARG A 330 23.25 4.27 21.15
CA ARG A 330 22.88 2.88 20.85
C ARG A 330 23.35 2.41 19.47
N PHE A 331 23.31 3.33 18.50
CA PHE A 331 23.69 3.10 17.11
C PHE A 331 24.14 4.40 16.44
N THR A 332 25.00 4.28 15.44
CA THR A 332 25.51 5.41 14.64
C THR A 332 24.59 5.73 13.47
N VAL A 333 24.42 7.03 13.16
CA VAL A 333 23.58 7.50 12.08
C VAL A 333 24.34 8.52 11.22
N VAL A 334 24.20 8.41 9.90
CA VAL A 334 24.47 9.46 8.92
C VAL A 334 23.16 9.77 8.20
N SER A 335 22.81 11.05 8.05
CA SER A 335 21.57 11.48 7.39
C SER A 335 21.86 12.36 6.19
N LEU A 336 21.47 11.93 4.99
CA LEU A 336 21.58 12.67 3.75
C LEU A 336 20.27 13.40 3.45
N PHE A 337 20.33 14.56 2.81
CA PHE A 337 19.15 15.41 2.58
C PHE A 337 18.39 15.70 3.88
N ALA A 338 19.14 15.98 4.95
CA ALA A 338 18.64 16.02 6.33
C ALA A 338 17.61 17.13 6.61
N GLY A 339 17.48 18.13 5.73
CA GLY A 339 16.59 19.25 5.91
C GLY A 339 16.87 20.00 7.22
N GLY A 340 15.83 20.38 7.93
CA GLY A 340 15.97 20.99 9.25
C GLY A 340 16.17 20.00 10.40
N GLY A 341 16.29 18.67 10.14
CA GLY A 341 16.64 17.69 11.15
C GLY A 341 15.48 16.92 11.80
N GLY A 342 14.33 16.83 11.14
CA GLY A 342 13.17 16.11 11.70
C GLY A 342 13.42 14.61 11.90
N SER A 343 13.96 13.90 10.92
CA SER A 343 14.35 12.48 11.05
C SER A 343 15.47 12.30 12.08
N SER A 344 16.48 13.16 12.02
CA SER A 344 17.60 13.16 12.96
C SER A 344 17.15 13.33 14.42
N MET A 345 16.11 14.14 14.65
CA MET A 345 15.50 14.24 15.99
C MET A 345 14.88 12.90 16.42
N GLY A 346 14.16 12.23 15.52
CA GLY A 346 13.57 10.92 15.81
C GLY A 346 14.65 9.88 16.12
N TYR A 347 15.73 9.84 15.35
CA TYR A 347 16.86 8.94 15.64
C TYR A 347 17.50 9.21 16.97
N ARG A 348 17.66 10.50 17.37
CA ARG A 348 18.18 10.87 18.70
C ARG A 348 17.25 10.44 19.81
N LEU A 349 15.93 10.60 19.66
CA LEU A 349 14.94 10.11 20.63
C LEU A 349 15.07 8.60 20.85
N ALA A 350 15.34 7.83 19.79
CA ALA A 350 15.62 6.41 19.85
C ALA A 350 17.03 6.07 20.44
N GLY A 351 17.82 7.08 20.80
CA GLY A 351 19.16 6.91 21.35
C GLY A 351 20.26 6.78 20.28
N GLY A 352 19.99 7.20 19.04
CA GLY A 352 20.97 7.22 17.96
C GLY A 352 22.00 8.35 18.09
N ASP A 353 23.24 8.05 17.73
CA ASP A 353 24.37 8.98 17.61
C ASP A 353 24.45 9.49 16.17
N VAL A 354 23.78 10.61 15.87
CA VAL A 354 23.82 11.22 14.51
C VAL A 354 25.13 11.99 14.37
N ARG A 355 26.10 11.37 13.69
CA ARG A 355 27.46 11.88 13.58
C ARG A 355 27.67 12.90 12.49
N ALA A 356 27.01 12.68 11.34
CA ALA A 356 27.12 13.60 10.21
C ALA A 356 25.79 13.71 9.47
N ILE A 357 25.62 14.86 8.81
CA ILE A 357 24.56 15.08 7.83
C ILE A 357 25.10 15.70 6.54
N ASN A 358 24.41 15.46 5.42
CA ASN A 358 24.53 16.25 4.21
C ASN A 358 23.23 17.04 4.00
N GLU A 359 23.34 18.37 3.85
CA GLU A 359 22.20 19.24 3.56
C GLU A 359 22.65 20.42 2.68
N PHE A 360 22.19 20.40 1.44
CA PHE A 360 22.57 21.35 0.41
C PHE A 360 22.03 22.76 0.63
N VAL A 361 20.83 22.91 1.24
CA VAL A 361 20.16 24.20 1.46
C VAL A 361 20.74 24.86 2.70
N ALA A 362 21.43 25.97 2.54
CA ALA A 362 22.19 26.62 3.61
C ALA A 362 21.32 27.01 4.82
N GLU A 363 20.10 27.51 4.59
CA GLU A 363 19.19 27.87 5.70
C GLU A 363 18.70 26.65 6.47
N ALA A 364 18.53 25.50 5.80
CA ALA A 364 18.20 24.24 6.47
C ALA A 364 19.39 23.76 7.32
N ALA A 365 20.60 23.84 6.79
CA ALA A 365 21.83 23.52 7.53
C ALA A 365 22.01 24.44 8.77
N ARG A 366 21.70 25.74 8.66
CA ARG A 366 21.71 26.67 9.82
C ARG A 366 20.66 26.27 10.87
N THR A 367 19.45 25.95 10.45
CA THR A 367 18.40 25.43 11.35
C THR A 367 18.87 24.15 12.07
N TYR A 368 19.48 23.24 11.31
CA TYR A 368 20.01 21.99 11.85
C TYR A 368 21.10 22.24 12.91
N SER A 369 22.12 23.04 12.56
CA SER A 369 23.23 23.38 13.46
C SER A 369 22.77 24.04 14.77
N ARG A 370 21.71 24.86 14.72
CA ARG A 370 21.15 25.51 15.89
C ARG A 370 20.57 24.54 16.91
N ASN A 371 19.94 23.46 16.42
CA ASN A 371 19.30 22.44 17.26
C ASN A 371 20.25 21.31 17.68
N PHE A 372 21.25 21.01 16.85
CA PHE A 372 22.16 19.89 17.04
C PHE A 372 23.61 20.31 16.86
N PRO A 373 24.13 21.17 17.77
CA PRO A 373 25.52 21.58 17.73
C PRO A 373 26.45 20.36 17.92
N GLY A 374 27.56 20.34 17.22
CA GLY A 374 28.53 19.23 17.27
C GLY A 374 28.30 18.10 16.25
N THR A 375 27.20 18.13 15.48
CA THR A 375 27.04 17.25 14.33
C THR A 375 27.83 17.80 13.14
N LEU A 376 28.60 16.97 12.46
CA LEU A 376 29.27 17.35 11.21
C LEU A 376 28.20 17.65 10.13
N ILE A 377 28.31 18.82 9.49
CA ILE A 377 27.39 19.23 8.42
C ILE A 377 28.18 19.43 7.13
N ASP A 378 27.89 18.61 6.13
CA ASP A 378 28.39 18.80 4.78
C ASP A 378 27.33 19.50 3.92
N THR A 379 27.67 20.64 3.34
CA THR A 379 26.73 21.46 2.54
C THR A 379 26.97 21.35 1.03
N ARG A 380 27.83 20.44 0.59
CA ARG A 380 28.05 20.17 -0.84
C ARG A 380 26.80 19.52 -1.47
N ASP A 381 26.66 19.66 -2.79
CA ASP A 381 25.72 18.83 -3.51
C ASP A 381 26.17 17.37 -3.36
N ILE A 382 25.23 16.47 -3.13
CA ILE A 382 25.53 15.03 -2.95
C ILE A 382 26.31 14.46 -4.13
N ARG A 383 26.07 14.98 -5.35
CA ARG A 383 26.77 14.58 -6.57
C ARG A 383 28.26 14.96 -6.54
N ASP A 384 28.62 16.02 -5.82
CA ASP A 384 30.02 16.39 -5.63
C ASP A 384 30.73 15.42 -4.69
N ILE A 385 30.05 14.93 -3.66
CA ILE A 385 30.56 13.88 -2.76
C ILE A 385 30.67 12.53 -3.47
N LEU A 386 29.84 12.30 -4.47
CA LEU A 386 29.80 11.03 -5.23
C LEU A 386 30.63 11.04 -6.50
N ARG A 387 31.41 12.11 -6.78
CA ARG A 387 32.33 12.16 -7.93
C ARG A 387 33.38 11.06 -7.86
N ASP A 388 33.91 10.85 -6.66
CA ASP A 388 34.85 9.79 -6.36
C ASP A 388 34.37 8.99 -5.15
N PRO A 389 34.36 7.66 -5.21
CA PRO A 389 34.07 6.82 -4.03
C PRO A 389 34.98 7.15 -2.83
N ALA A 390 36.20 7.61 -3.04
CA ALA A 390 37.11 8.03 -1.99
C ALA A 390 36.59 9.21 -1.17
N ASP A 391 35.79 10.11 -1.76
CA ASP A 391 35.17 11.24 -1.05
C ASP A 391 34.10 10.77 -0.05
N VAL A 392 33.35 9.71 -0.40
CA VAL A 392 32.41 9.07 0.54
C VAL A 392 33.16 8.43 1.69
N ILE A 393 34.26 7.74 1.40
CA ILE A 393 35.11 7.12 2.44
C ILE A 393 35.67 8.20 3.36
N ALA A 394 36.23 9.28 2.79
CA ALA A 394 36.74 10.41 3.56
C ALA A 394 35.67 11.05 4.44
N PHE A 395 34.46 11.22 3.92
CA PHE A 395 33.31 11.73 4.68
C PHE A 395 32.99 10.85 5.90
N LEU A 396 32.99 9.52 5.75
CA LEU A 396 32.81 8.59 6.88
C LEU A 396 33.96 8.67 7.86
N MET A 397 35.21 8.72 7.40
CA MET A 397 36.38 8.80 8.24
C MET A 397 36.42 10.09 9.10
N MET A 398 35.93 11.22 8.58
CA MET A 398 35.82 12.46 9.37
C MET A 398 34.95 12.31 10.62
N VAL A 399 34.07 11.32 10.66
CA VAL A 399 33.22 11.03 11.84
C VAL A 399 33.57 9.72 12.54
N GLY A 400 34.78 9.22 12.26
CA GLY A 400 35.30 8.01 12.91
C GLY A 400 34.59 6.73 12.50
N LEU A 401 34.21 6.59 11.22
CA LEU A 401 33.58 5.41 10.66
C LEU A 401 34.35 4.91 9.43
N MET A 402 34.47 3.61 9.31
CA MET A 402 34.94 2.94 8.10
C MET A 402 33.76 2.44 7.26
N VAL A 403 34.02 2.08 6.00
CA VAL A 403 33.03 1.43 5.14
C VAL A 403 32.52 0.16 5.83
N GLY A 404 31.21 0.00 5.88
CA GLY A 404 30.54 -1.15 6.52
C GLY A 404 30.26 -1.00 8.02
N GLU A 405 30.83 -0.01 8.71
CA GLU A 405 30.64 0.19 10.15
C GLU A 405 29.39 0.98 10.51
N LEU A 406 28.96 1.90 9.62
CA LEU A 406 27.77 2.71 9.86
C LEU A 406 26.54 1.82 10.16
N ASP A 407 25.88 2.06 11.29
CA ASP A 407 24.70 1.29 11.67
C ASP A 407 23.48 1.66 10.81
N LEU A 408 23.18 2.96 10.64
CA LEU A 408 22.01 3.44 9.93
C LEU A 408 22.34 4.61 9.00
N LEU A 409 22.05 4.45 7.73
CA LEU A 409 22.02 5.54 6.74
C LEU A 409 20.57 5.98 6.53
N ASP A 410 20.28 7.25 6.81
CA ASP A 410 19.00 7.90 6.58
C ASP A 410 19.06 8.86 5.40
N GLY A 411 17.95 9.07 4.72
CA GLY A 411 17.82 10.15 3.76
C GLY A 411 16.43 10.37 3.23
N SER A 412 16.14 11.62 2.90
CA SER A 412 14.88 12.02 2.27
C SER A 412 15.14 12.83 0.99
N PRO A 413 15.64 12.15 -0.07
CA PRO A 413 15.96 12.81 -1.33
C PRO A 413 14.71 13.43 -1.94
N PRO A 414 14.78 14.69 -2.44
CA PRO A 414 13.62 15.37 -2.99
C PRO A 414 13.08 14.66 -4.23
N CYS A 415 11.75 14.50 -4.29
CA CYS A 415 11.03 13.86 -5.39
C CYS A 415 9.77 14.66 -5.75
N SER A 416 9.94 15.97 -5.94
CA SER A 416 8.83 16.90 -6.13
C SER A 416 8.09 16.72 -7.45
N GLU A 417 8.70 16.07 -8.44
CA GLU A 417 8.09 15.79 -9.74
C GLU A 417 6.93 14.78 -9.64
N PHE A 418 6.99 13.88 -8.68
CA PHE A 418 5.93 12.90 -8.41
C PHE A 418 4.91 13.35 -7.37
N SER A 419 5.13 14.51 -6.74
CA SER A 419 4.21 15.06 -5.74
C SER A 419 2.88 15.44 -6.38
N THR A 420 1.76 15.12 -5.71
CA THR A 420 0.41 15.58 -6.11
C THR A 420 0.26 17.10 -6.04
N ALA A 421 1.19 17.79 -5.37
CA ALA A 421 1.24 19.25 -5.26
C ALA A 421 2.11 19.90 -6.36
N GLY A 422 2.75 19.11 -7.22
CA GLY A 422 3.55 19.57 -8.35
C GLY A 422 2.75 19.59 -9.65
N ASN A 423 3.22 20.37 -10.62
CA ASN A 423 2.59 20.52 -11.94
C ASN A 423 2.82 19.32 -12.90
N GLY A 424 3.17 18.15 -12.38
CA GLY A 424 3.53 16.96 -13.17
C GLY A 424 5.06 16.80 -13.36
N PRO A 425 5.50 15.78 -14.10
CA PRO A 425 6.92 15.57 -14.38
C PRO A 425 7.47 16.76 -15.15
N THR A 426 8.53 17.35 -14.64
CA THR A 426 9.30 18.41 -15.30
C THR A 426 10.25 17.77 -16.32
N GLU A 427 10.47 18.43 -17.45
CA GLU A 427 11.45 17.99 -18.43
C GLU A 427 12.87 17.93 -17.82
N PRO A 428 13.74 17.00 -18.28
CA PRO A 428 15.13 16.96 -17.84
C PRO A 428 15.82 18.31 -17.99
N GLY A 429 16.62 18.71 -17.01
CA GLY A 429 17.35 19.98 -17.02
C GLY A 429 16.64 21.20 -16.45
N VAL A 430 15.37 21.07 -16.04
CA VAL A 430 14.63 22.17 -15.40
C VAL A 430 15.21 22.48 -14.01
N LEU A 431 15.49 23.77 -13.79
CA LEU A 431 15.96 24.28 -12.50
C LEU A 431 14.83 24.35 -11.49
N LYS A 432 15.00 23.71 -10.34
CA LYS A 432 14.12 23.89 -9.19
C LYS A 432 14.74 24.84 -8.16
N ALA A 433 13.98 25.86 -7.80
CA ALA A 433 14.37 26.80 -6.76
C ALA A 433 14.02 26.27 -5.37
N TYR A 434 14.95 26.35 -4.46
CA TYR A 434 14.77 26.31 -3.01
C TYR A 434 14.83 27.76 -2.47
N SER A 435 14.65 27.94 -1.17
CA SER A 435 14.65 29.27 -0.58
C SER A 435 15.93 30.08 -0.83
N ASP A 436 17.08 29.44 -1.05
CA ASP A 436 18.38 30.06 -1.19
C ASP A 436 19.29 29.41 -2.26
N ARG A 437 18.84 28.33 -2.92
CA ARG A 437 19.60 27.63 -3.97
C ARG A 437 18.70 27.05 -5.05
N THR A 438 19.30 26.73 -6.19
CA THR A 438 18.65 26.01 -7.29
C THR A 438 19.37 24.70 -7.57
N GLN A 439 18.64 23.66 -7.98
CA GLN A 439 19.19 22.35 -8.32
C GLN A 439 18.51 21.78 -9.56
N LYS A 440 19.26 21.10 -10.43
CA LYS A 440 18.77 20.39 -11.63
C LYS A 440 18.57 18.91 -11.35
N ASP A 441 17.79 18.26 -12.21
CA ASP A 441 17.64 16.80 -12.28
C ASP A 441 17.38 16.15 -10.90
N ILE A 442 16.47 16.73 -10.15
CA ILE A 442 16.17 16.30 -8.78
C ILE A 442 15.51 14.91 -8.73
N SER A 443 14.90 14.46 -9.83
CA SER A 443 14.34 13.10 -9.96
C SER A 443 15.40 11.99 -9.85
N MET A 444 16.68 12.35 -10.11
CA MET A 444 17.82 11.42 -10.01
C MET A 444 18.42 11.33 -8.61
N LEU A 445 18.07 12.23 -7.69
CA LEU A 445 18.67 12.26 -6.35
C LEU A 445 18.38 10.99 -5.51
N PRO A 446 17.27 10.27 -5.66
CA PRO A 446 17.10 8.95 -5.03
C PRO A 446 18.16 7.92 -5.46
N PHE A 447 18.63 7.98 -6.70
CA PHE A 447 19.72 7.11 -7.18
C PHE A 447 21.07 7.53 -6.59
N GLU A 448 21.32 8.83 -6.42
CA GLU A 448 22.54 9.30 -5.76
C GLU A 448 22.56 8.88 -4.29
N PHE A 449 21.41 8.88 -3.61
CA PHE A 449 21.27 8.29 -2.27
C PHE A 449 21.63 6.80 -2.27
N ALA A 450 21.12 6.03 -3.23
CA ALA A 450 21.43 4.60 -3.34
C ALA A 450 22.92 4.36 -3.67
N ARG A 451 23.55 5.18 -4.53
CA ARG A 451 25.00 5.11 -4.80
C ARG A 451 25.82 5.33 -3.53
N PHE A 452 25.46 6.33 -2.73
CA PHE A 452 26.11 6.54 -1.44
C PHE A 452 25.96 5.32 -0.52
N ALA A 453 24.77 4.74 -0.45
CA ALA A 453 24.51 3.54 0.35
C ALA A 453 25.36 2.34 -0.10
N LEU A 454 25.52 2.14 -1.40
CA LEU A 454 26.35 1.04 -1.94
C LEU A 454 27.85 1.22 -1.64
N ILE A 455 28.36 2.47 -1.66
CA ILE A 455 29.77 2.76 -1.32
C ILE A 455 29.98 2.69 0.20
N ALA A 456 29.13 3.32 0.99
CA ALA A 456 29.24 3.38 2.45
C ALA A 456 28.95 2.04 3.14
N ARG A 457 28.14 1.17 2.50
CA ARG A 457 27.74 -0.17 3.01
C ARG A 457 27.19 -0.15 4.45
N PRO A 458 26.23 0.71 4.80
CA PRO A 458 25.66 0.74 6.14
C PRO A 458 25.00 -0.61 6.46
N LYS A 459 24.79 -0.90 7.75
CA LYS A 459 24.06 -2.11 8.16
C LYS A 459 22.58 -2.03 7.76
N VAL A 460 21.99 -0.82 7.90
CA VAL A 460 20.58 -0.55 7.55
C VAL A 460 20.48 0.78 6.80
N VAL A 461 19.62 0.81 5.80
CA VAL A 461 19.25 2.02 5.05
C VAL A 461 17.78 2.35 5.31
N VAL A 462 17.47 3.62 5.57
CA VAL A 462 16.10 4.17 5.64
C VAL A 462 15.99 5.33 4.67
N MET A 463 15.10 5.23 3.70
CA MET A 463 14.82 6.34 2.76
C MET A 463 13.35 6.75 2.88
N GLU A 464 13.10 8.03 3.06
CA GLU A 464 11.75 8.60 3.04
C GLU A 464 11.43 9.27 1.71
N ASN A 465 10.17 9.15 1.28
CA ASN A 465 9.69 9.87 0.10
C ASN A 465 8.15 10.03 0.11
N VAL A 466 7.61 10.68 -0.91
CA VAL A 466 6.16 10.77 -1.11
C VAL A 466 5.60 9.44 -1.63
N PRO A 467 4.35 9.05 -1.23
CA PRO A 467 3.74 7.80 -1.71
C PRO A 467 3.60 7.72 -3.23
N ALA A 468 3.51 8.87 -3.90
CA ALA A 468 3.37 8.93 -5.35
C ALA A 468 4.61 8.42 -6.12
N LEU A 469 5.78 8.33 -5.50
CA LEU A 469 6.96 7.70 -6.09
C LEU A 469 6.67 6.22 -6.44
N ALA A 470 5.98 5.49 -5.58
CA ALA A 470 5.64 4.09 -5.81
C ALA A 470 4.46 3.87 -6.78
N SER A 471 3.74 4.92 -7.20
CA SER A 471 2.56 4.79 -8.05
C SER A 471 2.69 5.53 -9.39
N ARG A 472 3.25 6.74 -9.40
CA ARG A 472 3.46 7.55 -10.61
C ARG A 472 4.89 7.44 -11.14
N GLY A 473 5.83 7.18 -10.25
CA GLY A 473 7.24 6.95 -10.54
C GLY A 473 7.64 5.48 -10.51
N GLU A 474 6.73 4.55 -10.78
CA GLU A 474 6.91 3.10 -10.64
C GLU A 474 8.20 2.62 -11.30
N VAL A 475 8.47 3.02 -12.53
CA VAL A 475 9.69 2.62 -13.26
C VAL A 475 10.97 3.09 -12.55
N ILE A 476 10.98 4.34 -12.07
CA ILE A 476 12.12 4.90 -11.31
C ILE A 476 12.23 4.20 -9.96
N PHE A 477 11.10 3.94 -9.31
CA PHE A 477 11.08 3.28 -8.02
C PHE A 477 11.56 1.83 -8.10
N ASP A 478 11.12 1.07 -9.10
CA ASP A 478 11.58 -0.31 -9.32
C ASP A 478 13.07 -0.38 -9.66
N ALA A 479 13.58 0.55 -10.47
CA ALA A 479 15.01 0.66 -10.75
C ALA A 479 15.83 0.97 -9.49
N LEU A 480 15.33 1.86 -8.63
CA LEU A 480 15.93 2.18 -7.33
C LEU A 480 15.98 0.97 -6.40
N LEU A 481 14.85 0.26 -6.27
CA LEU A 481 14.76 -0.95 -5.45
C LEU A 481 15.71 -2.04 -5.97
N LYS A 482 15.80 -2.21 -7.29
CA LYS A 482 16.73 -3.16 -7.93
C LYS A 482 18.17 -2.81 -7.59
N MET A 483 18.56 -1.54 -7.72
CA MET A 483 19.90 -1.07 -7.40
C MET A 483 20.29 -1.35 -5.95
N LEU A 484 19.42 -1.02 -4.98
CA LEU A 484 19.65 -1.33 -3.56
C LEU A 484 19.70 -2.85 -3.31
N SER A 485 18.93 -3.64 -4.07
CA SER A 485 18.87 -5.10 -3.90
C SER A 485 20.17 -5.83 -4.29
N GLU A 486 21.15 -5.14 -4.87
CA GLU A 486 22.48 -5.70 -5.12
C GLU A 486 23.18 -6.08 -3.80
N GLU A 487 23.09 -5.23 -2.77
CA GLU A 487 23.77 -5.44 -1.48
C GLU A 487 22.80 -5.64 -0.30
N PHE A 488 21.52 -5.30 -0.44
CA PHE A 488 20.56 -5.26 0.65
C PHE A 488 19.35 -6.15 0.38
N ILE A 489 18.68 -6.59 1.45
CA ILE A 489 17.30 -7.08 1.41
C ILE A 489 16.38 -5.87 1.58
N VAL A 490 15.64 -5.53 0.53
CA VAL A 490 14.89 -4.27 0.44
C VAL A 490 13.39 -4.50 0.61
N THR A 491 12.76 -3.69 1.43
CA THR A 491 11.30 -3.62 1.61
C THR A 491 10.84 -2.18 1.70
N TRP A 492 9.54 -1.93 1.55
CA TRP A 492 8.98 -0.58 1.69
C TRP A 492 7.55 -0.60 2.23
N ARG A 493 7.16 0.50 2.87
CA ARG A 493 5.81 0.71 3.40
C ARG A 493 5.44 2.18 3.39
N VAL A 494 4.14 2.49 3.23
CA VAL A 494 3.61 3.84 3.47
C VAL A 494 3.12 3.91 4.91
N LEU A 495 3.68 4.85 5.68
CA LEU A 495 3.30 5.10 7.07
C LEU A 495 2.57 6.43 7.18
N SER A 496 1.63 6.53 8.13
CA SER A 496 0.92 7.75 8.47
C SER A 496 1.47 8.34 9.77
N ALA A 497 1.80 9.61 9.78
CA ALA A 497 2.34 10.29 10.96
C ALA A 497 1.35 10.27 12.15
N ASN A 498 0.05 10.29 11.87
CA ASN A 498 -0.98 10.23 12.92
C ASN A 498 -0.99 8.91 13.67
N ASP A 499 -0.53 7.82 13.05
CA ASP A 499 -0.39 6.51 13.68
C ASP A 499 0.72 6.49 14.76
N PHE A 500 1.53 7.54 14.82
CA PHE A 500 2.67 7.70 15.74
C PHE A 500 2.56 8.93 16.65
N GLY A 501 1.34 9.45 16.85
CA GLY A 501 1.09 10.55 17.77
C GLY A 501 1.34 11.94 17.20
N VAL A 502 1.53 12.07 15.89
CA VAL A 502 1.61 13.38 15.21
C VAL A 502 0.20 13.82 14.82
N PRO A 503 -0.27 15.02 15.18
CA PRO A 503 -1.63 15.49 14.87
C PRO A 503 -1.77 15.94 13.40
N GLN A 504 -1.28 15.11 12.47
CA GLN A 504 -1.26 15.39 11.03
C GLN A 504 -1.47 14.10 10.22
N SER A 505 -2.37 14.13 9.26
CA SER A 505 -2.62 13.04 8.30
C SER A 505 -1.54 12.98 7.20
N ARG A 506 -0.26 13.04 7.60
CA ARG A 506 0.89 13.02 6.69
C ARG A 506 1.30 11.60 6.39
N ARG A 507 1.12 11.17 5.15
CA ARG A 507 1.54 9.84 4.68
C ARG A 507 2.85 9.96 3.91
N ARG A 508 3.79 9.04 4.21
CA ARG A 508 5.08 8.95 3.53
C ARG A 508 5.46 7.51 3.24
N LEU A 509 6.12 7.34 2.11
CA LEU A 509 6.76 6.11 1.71
C LEU A 509 8.09 6.00 2.45
N PHE A 510 8.33 4.87 3.10
CA PHE A 510 9.62 4.53 3.66
C PHE A 510 10.15 3.26 2.98
N VAL A 511 11.38 3.34 2.48
CA VAL A 511 12.15 2.18 2.04
C VAL A 511 13.09 1.80 3.17
N LEU A 512 13.11 0.53 3.53
CA LEU A 512 14.00 -0.04 4.51
C LEU A 512 14.81 -1.13 3.84
N ALA A 513 16.15 -1.07 3.95
CA ALA A 513 17.03 -2.04 3.36
C ALA A 513 18.06 -2.51 4.38
N VAL A 514 18.19 -3.84 4.54
CA VAL A 514 19.12 -4.47 5.48
C VAL A 514 20.22 -5.14 4.69
N ARG A 515 21.48 -4.83 4.99
CA ARG A 515 22.64 -5.42 4.30
C ARG A 515 22.64 -6.96 4.44
N LYS A 516 22.88 -7.66 3.36
CA LYS A 516 22.66 -9.11 3.25
C LYS A 516 23.39 -9.93 4.30
N ASP A 517 24.65 -9.58 4.64
CA ASP A 517 25.41 -10.24 5.70
C ASP A 517 24.82 -10.01 7.08
N VAL A 518 24.38 -8.77 7.38
CA VAL A 518 23.68 -8.44 8.63
C VAL A 518 22.35 -9.19 8.70
N ALA A 519 21.59 -9.19 7.61
CA ALA A 519 20.31 -9.87 7.51
C ALA A 519 20.42 -11.38 7.76
N GLN A 520 21.47 -12.01 7.23
CA GLN A 520 21.75 -13.43 7.44
C GLN A 520 22.00 -13.73 8.94
N VAL A 521 22.80 -12.91 9.60
CA VAL A 521 23.11 -13.09 11.04
C VAL A 521 21.87 -12.99 11.91
N VAL A 522 20.95 -12.05 11.61
CA VAL A 522 19.74 -11.85 12.42
C VAL A 522 18.52 -12.62 11.90
N GLY A 523 18.70 -13.54 10.94
CA GLY A 523 17.64 -14.42 10.46
C GLY A 523 16.64 -13.77 9.50
N ILE A 524 16.98 -12.63 8.89
CA ILE A 524 16.15 -11.97 7.87
C ILE A 524 16.51 -12.55 6.50
N THR A 525 15.80 -13.59 6.10
CA THR A 525 16.12 -14.34 4.85
C THR A 525 15.34 -13.89 3.63
N SER A 526 14.36 -13.00 3.78
CA SER A 526 13.49 -12.59 2.68
C SER A 526 13.01 -11.14 2.81
N ARG A 527 12.55 -10.58 1.69
CA ARG A 527 11.87 -9.28 1.65
C ARG A 527 10.65 -9.24 2.59
N PHE A 528 9.99 -10.38 2.76
CA PHE A 528 8.87 -10.52 3.68
C PHE A 528 9.34 -10.36 5.13
N ALA A 529 10.34 -11.13 5.57
CA ALA A 529 10.91 -10.98 6.92
C ALA A 529 11.37 -9.53 7.18
N ALA A 530 12.00 -8.88 6.20
CA ALA A 530 12.37 -7.48 6.28
C ALA A 530 11.16 -6.54 6.46
N SER A 531 9.99 -6.87 5.90
CA SER A 531 8.79 -6.04 6.06
C SER A 531 8.27 -5.96 7.50
N LEU A 532 8.65 -6.91 8.36
CA LEU A 532 8.30 -6.97 9.78
C LEU A 532 9.07 -5.97 10.64
N LEU A 533 10.07 -5.32 10.05
CA LEU A 533 10.87 -4.29 10.70
C LEU A 533 10.14 -2.94 10.78
N PHE A 534 9.09 -2.74 9.99
CA PHE A 534 8.29 -1.53 10.12
C PHE A 534 7.50 -1.53 11.43
N PRO A 535 7.44 -0.37 12.12
CA PRO A 535 6.73 -0.25 13.39
C PRO A 535 5.21 -0.41 13.21
N ASN A 536 4.57 -0.95 14.23
CA ASN A 536 3.12 -0.89 14.36
C ASN A 536 2.69 0.49 14.86
N PRO A 537 1.45 0.95 14.55
CA PRO A 537 0.90 2.16 15.13
C PRO A 537 0.96 2.16 16.66
N THR A 538 1.49 3.23 17.21
CA THR A 538 1.62 3.44 18.68
C THR A 538 0.52 4.34 19.24
N HIS A 539 -0.15 5.12 18.36
CA HIS A 539 -1.18 6.09 18.72
C HIS A 539 -2.35 6.02 17.75
N THR A 540 -3.52 6.48 18.18
CA THR A 540 -4.69 6.59 17.32
C THR A 540 -5.39 7.92 17.56
N GLY A 541 -5.57 8.71 16.48
CA GLY A 541 -6.48 9.83 16.47
C GLY A 541 -6.03 11.09 17.20
N THR A 542 -4.74 11.36 17.31
CA THR A 542 -4.22 12.66 17.80
C THR A 542 -4.76 13.80 16.95
N THR A 543 -5.37 14.79 17.58
CA THR A 543 -6.08 15.90 16.92
C THR A 543 -5.36 17.23 17.02
N ILE A 544 -5.82 18.23 16.26
CA ILE A 544 -5.34 19.61 16.39
C ILE A 544 -5.64 20.16 17.80
N GLY A 545 -6.83 19.85 18.36
CA GLY A 545 -7.20 20.26 19.71
C GLY A 545 -6.22 19.74 20.75
N ASP A 546 -5.86 18.45 20.66
CA ASP A 546 -4.85 17.85 21.55
C ASP A 546 -3.51 18.56 21.45
N ALA A 547 -3.12 18.99 20.25
CA ALA A 547 -1.85 19.68 20.01
C ALA A 547 -1.82 21.10 20.59
N PHE A 548 -2.96 21.78 20.64
CA PHE A 548 -3.02 23.22 20.99
C PHE A 548 -3.45 23.49 22.43
N THR A 549 -3.76 22.46 23.23
CA THR A 549 -4.37 22.59 24.57
C THR A 549 -3.62 23.56 25.49
N ASP A 550 -2.29 23.59 25.45
CA ASP A 550 -1.43 24.43 26.31
C ASP A 550 -0.41 25.24 25.50
N LEU A 551 -0.76 25.62 24.28
CA LEU A 551 0.13 26.41 23.43
C LEU A 551 0.33 27.80 24.00
N ASP A 552 1.58 28.14 24.30
CA ASP A 552 1.96 29.47 24.71
C ASP A 552 1.78 30.46 23.55
N GLN A 553 0.86 31.40 23.71
CA GLN A 553 0.55 32.42 22.71
C GLN A 553 1.37 33.70 22.88
N SER A 554 2.21 33.77 23.89
CA SER A 554 3.10 34.91 24.12
C SER A 554 4.37 34.86 23.25
N HIS A 555 4.65 33.73 22.59
CA HIS A 555 5.87 33.55 21.80
C HIS A 555 5.94 34.55 20.63
N GLU A 556 7.13 35.06 20.34
CA GLU A 556 7.34 35.99 19.24
C GLU A 556 6.87 35.48 17.87
N ASP A 557 7.06 34.20 17.61
CA ASP A 557 6.62 33.53 16.37
C ASP A 557 5.11 33.27 16.30
N MET A 558 4.33 33.63 17.34
CA MET A 558 2.86 33.60 17.28
C MET A 558 2.27 34.68 16.40
N ARG A 559 3.10 35.56 15.85
CA ARG A 559 2.64 36.50 14.84
C ARG A 559 1.90 35.75 13.75
N PRO A 560 0.63 36.08 13.51
CA PRO A 560 -0.10 35.45 12.42
C PRO A 560 0.57 35.81 11.09
N TRP A 561 0.45 34.95 10.10
CA TRP A 561 0.78 35.27 8.71
C TRP A 561 -0.13 36.40 8.21
N ILE A 562 0.01 37.59 8.78
CA ILE A 562 -0.76 38.77 8.46
C ILE A 562 0.20 39.78 7.89
N ALA A 563 -0.22 40.39 6.83
CA ALA A 563 0.10 41.70 6.36
C ALA A 563 0.77 41.78 4.99
N SER A 564 0.08 41.31 4.00
CA SER A 564 0.13 41.90 2.67
C SER A 564 -1.30 42.00 2.13
N ALA A 565 -1.58 42.78 1.09
CA ALA A 565 -2.90 42.87 0.46
C ALA A 565 -3.47 41.49 0.05
N ARG A 566 -2.64 40.46 -0.16
CA ARG A 566 -3.02 39.06 -0.45
C ARG A 566 -3.49 38.31 0.78
N THR A 567 -3.03 38.67 1.99
CA THR A 567 -3.49 38.08 3.26
C THR A 567 -4.93 38.48 3.58
N THR A 568 -5.33 39.68 3.20
CA THR A 568 -6.73 40.11 3.29
C THR A 568 -7.64 39.22 2.44
N THR A 569 -7.18 38.78 1.28
CA THR A 569 -7.91 37.84 0.43
C THR A 569 -8.07 36.46 1.09
N ILE A 570 -7.04 35.96 1.79
CA ILE A 570 -7.13 34.71 2.56
C ILE A 570 -8.13 34.86 3.70
N ALA A 571 -8.06 35.90 4.47
CA ALA A 571 -8.97 36.19 5.59
C ALA A 571 -10.42 36.28 5.09
N THR A 572 -10.67 36.99 3.99
CA THR A 572 -11.99 37.12 3.37
C THR A 572 -12.53 35.79 2.86
N ALA A 573 -11.70 34.96 2.25
CA ALA A 573 -12.09 33.63 1.80
C ALA A 573 -12.34 32.67 2.98
N ALA A 574 -11.49 32.74 4.00
CA ALA A 574 -11.59 31.92 5.22
C ALA A 574 -12.84 32.26 6.04
N ALA A 575 -13.19 33.55 6.17
CA ALA A 575 -14.38 34.01 6.90
C ALA A 575 -15.70 33.42 6.34
N LYS A 576 -15.72 32.98 5.09
CA LYS A 576 -16.87 32.31 4.48
C LYS A 576 -17.01 30.84 4.88
N LEU A 577 -16.01 30.25 5.51
CA LEU A 577 -16.02 28.87 5.97
C LEU A 577 -16.41 28.80 7.45
N PRO A 578 -17.36 27.95 7.86
CA PRO A 578 -17.74 27.76 9.26
C PRO A 578 -16.51 27.50 10.15
N LYS A 579 -16.54 28.06 11.35
CA LYS A 579 -15.51 27.87 12.39
C LYS A 579 -15.62 26.46 12.99
N ASN A 580 -14.47 25.88 13.32
CA ASN A 580 -14.35 24.54 13.90
C ASN A 580 -15.36 23.52 13.36
N PRO A 581 -15.36 23.24 12.05
CA PRO A 581 -16.35 22.37 11.45
C PRO A 581 -16.11 20.91 11.87
N PRO A 582 -17.16 20.04 11.89
CA PRO A 582 -17.01 18.63 12.30
C PRO A 582 -16.19 17.79 11.31
N ARG A 583 -15.79 18.36 10.19
CA ARG A 583 -14.95 17.75 9.16
C ARG A 583 -14.08 18.83 8.50
N LEU A 584 -13.04 18.40 7.78
CA LEU A 584 -12.25 19.33 6.97
C LEU A 584 -13.14 19.98 5.89
N LEU A 585 -13.27 21.30 5.90
CA LEU A 585 -14.12 22.03 4.96
C LEU A 585 -13.31 22.78 3.91
N ARG A 586 -13.74 22.62 2.65
CA ARG A 586 -13.26 23.39 1.49
C ARG A 586 -14.38 24.27 0.97
N PRO A 587 -14.06 25.37 0.24
CA PRO A 587 -15.08 26.27 -0.31
C PRO A 587 -16.18 25.58 -1.11
N ASN A 588 -15.84 24.59 -1.92
CA ASN A 588 -16.81 23.83 -2.71
C ASN A 588 -17.80 23.02 -1.86
N HIS A 589 -17.45 22.66 -0.62
CA HIS A 589 -18.36 21.97 0.30
C HIS A 589 -19.46 22.87 0.85
N VAL A 590 -19.32 24.19 0.71
CA VAL A 590 -20.28 25.19 1.14
C VAL A 590 -20.80 26.04 -0.04
N GLY A 591 -20.74 25.49 -1.26
CA GLY A 591 -21.30 26.12 -2.47
C GLY A 591 -20.48 27.28 -3.01
N LEU A 592 -19.25 27.53 -2.53
CA LEU A 592 -18.37 28.57 -3.05
C LEU A 592 -17.56 28.02 -4.23
N GLN A 593 -17.71 28.64 -5.41
CA GLN A 593 -16.88 28.30 -6.56
C GLN A 593 -15.45 28.82 -6.36
N VAL A 594 -14.46 27.92 -6.50
CA VAL A 594 -13.04 28.27 -6.48
C VAL A 594 -12.37 27.58 -7.67
N THR A 595 -11.68 28.37 -8.46
CA THR A 595 -10.88 27.87 -9.59
C THR A 595 -9.52 27.39 -9.10
N GLY A 596 -9.17 26.14 -9.42
CA GLY A 596 -7.85 25.54 -9.12
C GLY A 596 -7.91 24.29 -8.27
N ASN A 597 -6.87 23.46 -8.37
CA ASN A 597 -6.75 22.16 -7.67
C ASN A 597 -6.44 22.26 -6.18
N TYR A 598 -6.05 23.43 -5.68
CA TYR A 598 -5.65 23.68 -4.29
C TYR A 598 -6.50 24.78 -3.70
N THR A 599 -7.40 24.41 -2.81
CA THR A 599 -8.29 25.32 -2.11
C THR A 599 -7.92 25.43 -0.64
N LEU A 600 -8.25 26.55 -0.01
CA LEU A 600 -8.20 26.69 1.45
C LEU A 600 -9.00 25.56 2.08
N THR A 601 -8.47 24.96 3.15
CA THR A 601 -9.13 23.90 3.91
C THR A 601 -9.23 24.33 5.36
N ARG A 602 -10.44 24.64 5.83
CA ARG A 602 -10.69 24.89 7.26
C ARG A 602 -10.53 23.59 8.03
N CYS A 603 -9.62 23.60 8.99
CA CYS A 603 -9.39 22.48 9.88
C CYS A 603 -10.43 22.39 10.99
N SER A 604 -10.40 21.29 11.73
CA SER A 604 -11.23 21.05 12.92
C SER A 604 -10.33 20.73 14.09
N TYR A 605 -10.69 21.17 15.29
CA TYR A 605 -9.99 20.76 16.51
C TYR A 605 -10.12 19.27 16.80
N ASP A 606 -11.22 18.64 16.36
CA ASP A 606 -11.49 17.23 16.61
C ASP A 606 -10.82 16.27 15.62
N LEU A 607 -10.04 16.80 14.68
CA LEU A 607 -9.40 16.03 13.62
C LEU A 607 -7.89 16.33 13.54
N PRO A 608 -7.08 15.41 13.00
CA PRO A 608 -5.71 15.72 12.62
C PRO A 608 -5.68 16.73 11.46
N ALA A 609 -4.67 17.57 11.44
CA ALA A 609 -4.41 18.47 10.31
C ALA A 609 -4.19 17.65 9.02
N PRO A 610 -4.61 18.15 7.85
CA PRO A 610 -4.21 17.56 6.59
C PRO A 610 -2.69 17.68 6.41
N THR A 611 -2.11 16.96 5.44
CA THR A 611 -0.68 17.12 5.14
C THR A 611 -0.32 18.59 4.92
N LEU A 612 0.53 19.12 5.77
CA LEU A 612 1.06 20.48 5.64
C LEU A 612 2.05 20.52 4.48
N THR A 613 1.83 21.43 3.54
CA THR A 613 2.65 21.57 2.33
C THR A 613 3.26 22.96 2.27
N VAL A 614 4.42 23.06 1.65
CA VAL A 614 5.13 24.35 1.47
C VAL A 614 4.21 25.38 0.83
N THR A 615 3.64 25.06 -0.32
CA THR A 615 2.71 25.95 -1.05
C THR A 615 1.47 26.28 -0.21
N GLY A 616 0.95 25.28 0.54
CA GLY A 616 -0.22 25.46 1.40
C GLY A 616 0.00 26.36 2.60
N GLN A 617 1.24 26.55 3.06
CA GLN A 617 1.60 27.42 4.18
C GLN A 617 2.31 28.72 3.73
N GLN A 618 2.42 28.98 2.43
CA GLN A 618 2.90 30.27 1.94
C GLN A 618 1.90 31.39 2.30
N PRO A 619 2.38 32.59 2.74
CA PRO A 619 1.50 33.68 3.12
C PRO A 619 0.60 34.21 2.00
N SER A 620 1.01 34.02 0.76
CA SER A 620 0.33 34.59 -0.42
C SER A 620 -0.61 33.63 -1.15
N GLY A 621 -0.71 32.37 -0.72
CA GLY A 621 -1.45 31.33 -1.45
C GLY A 621 -2.87 31.10 -0.91
N LEU A 622 -3.90 31.09 -1.79
CA LEU A 622 -5.28 30.68 -1.47
C LEU A 622 -5.43 29.16 -1.37
N ALA A 623 -4.39 28.45 -0.96
CA ALA A 623 -4.36 27.00 -0.86
C ALA A 623 -3.93 26.55 0.54
N GLY A 624 -4.29 25.30 0.93
CA GLY A 624 -3.80 24.63 2.10
C GLY A 624 -4.62 24.84 3.37
N ALA A 625 -4.10 24.29 4.46
CA ALA A 625 -4.77 24.27 5.75
C ALA A 625 -4.80 25.63 6.42
N ILE A 626 -5.94 25.96 7.01
CA ILE A 626 -6.12 27.15 7.86
C ILE A 626 -6.62 26.73 9.24
N HIS A 627 -6.36 27.61 10.20
CA HIS A 627 -6.71 27.39 11.61
C HIS A 627 -8.21 27.08 11.80
N PRO A 628 -8.59 26.19 12.72
CA PRO A 628 -10.00 25.86 12.97
C PRO A 628 -10.87 27.08 13.27
N GLU A 629 -10.41 27.97 14.11
CA GLU A 629 -11.17 29.12 14.62
C GLU A 629 -10.82 30.44 13.93
N HIS A 630 -9.53 30.66 13.65
CA HIS A 630 -9.04 31.95 13.12
C HIS A 630 -8.99 31.93 11.59
N ASP A 631 -9.23 33.10 10.97
CA ASP A 631 -9.23 33.26 9.51
C ASP A 631 -7.80 33.51 8.98
N ARG A 632 -6.89 32.60 9.32
CA ARG A 632 -5.46 32.68 9.02
C ARG A 632 -4.83 31.30 8.83
N LYS A 633 -3.64 31.28 8.27
CA LYS A 633 -2.75 30.11 8.30
C LYS A 633 -2.28 29.83 9.73
N PHE A 634 -1.66 28.67 9.91
CA PHE A 634 -1.04 28.31 11.19
C PHE A 634 0.21 29.18 11.46
N THR A 635 0.42 29.51 12.72
CA THR A 635 1.64 30.14 13.19
C THR A 635 2.80 29.14 13.28
N ILE A 636 4.03 29.60 13.46
CA ILE A 636 5.19 28.73 13.59
C ILE A 636 5.08 27.77 14.80
N PRO A 637 4.69 28.23 16.00
CA PRO A 637 4.46 27.33 17.12
C PRO A 637 3.36 26.27 16.85
N GLU A 638 2.27 26.67 16.21
CA GLU A 638 1.21 25.75 15.80
C GLU A 638 1.74 24.69 14.80
N LEU A 639 2.50 25.12 13.79
CA LEU A 639 3.12 24.21 12.80
C LEU A 639 4.11 23.24 13.45
N LYS A 640 4.92 23.69 14.43
CA LYS A 640 5.83 22.82 15.20
C LYS A 640 5.03 21.69 15.86
N ARG A 641 3.98 22.03 16.60
CA ARG A 641 3.15 21.05 17.31
C ARG A 641 2.42 20.09 16.35
N LEU A 642 1.91 20.61 15.22
CA LEU A 642 1.28 19.80 14.18
C LEU A 642 2.25 18.84 13.46
N THR A 643 3.56 19.00 13.66
CA THR A 643 4.59 18.15 13.04
C THR A 643 5.31 17.28 14.08
N GLY A 644 5.01 17.45 15.38
CA GLY A 644 5.66 16.72 16.47
C GLY A 644 7.01 17.28 16.88
N LEU A 645 7.30 18.54 16.55
CA LEU A 645 8.50 19.24 16.98
C LEU A 645 8.31 19.83 18.39
N PRO A 646 9.37 19.87 19.22
CA PRO A 646 9.36 20.57 20.49
C PRO A 646 9.08 22.08 20.34
N ASP A 647 8.44 22.70 21.31
CA ASP A 647 8.25 24.15 21.30
C ASP A 647 9.58 24.91 21.24
N GLY A 648 10.61 24.42 21.94
CA GLY A 648 11.97 24.96 21.92
C GLY A 648 12.79 24.65 20.66
N TYR A 649 12.22 23.99 19.64
CA TYR A 649 12.94 23.73 18.39
C TYR A 649 13.21 25.03 17.65
N ALA A 650 14.47 25.39 17.48
CA ALA A 650 14.86 26.62 16.83
C ALA A 650 14.70 26.54 15.32
N LEU A 651 14.14 27.57 14.73
CA LEU A 651 14.04 27.76 13.29
C LEU A 651 14.72 29.06 12.91
N THR A 652 15.46 29.05 11.82
CA THR A 652 16.22 30.20 11.34
C THR A 652 15.63 30.76 10.04
N GLY A 653 16.02 31.97 9.65
CA GLY A 653 15.55 32.62 8.44
C GLY A 653 14.22 33.36 8.61
N THR A 654 13.56 33.66 7.50
CA THR A 654 12.24 34.29 7.47
C THR A 654 11.15 33.33 7.93
N LEU A 655 9.98 33.88 8.31
CA LEU A 655 8.81 33.05 8.65
C LEU A 655 8.44 32.09 7.53
N GLY A 656 8.58 32.49 6.25
CA GLY A 656 8.33 31.62 5.08
C GLY A 656 9.32 30.48 4.99
N GLN A 657 10.60 30.74 5.26
CA GLN A 657 11.64 29.71 5.29
C GLN A 657 11.44 28.75 6.48
N ALA A 658 11.06 29.27 7.65
CA ALA A 658 10.74 28.45 8.82
C ALA A 658 9.57 27.49 8.54
N ALA A 659 8.48 28.02 7.98
CA ALA A 659 7.33 27.18 7.58
C ALA A 659 7.70 26.15 6.50
N GLU A 660 8.52 26.54 5.52
CA GLU A 660 9.03 25.63 4.50
C GLU A 660 9.81 24.47 5.14
N ARG A 661 10.70 24.75 6.11
CA ARG A 661 11.47 23.71 6.81
C ARG A 661 10.54 22.73 7.52
N ILE A 662 9.59 23.22 8.30
CA ILE A 662 8.62 22.38 9.00
C ILE A 662 7.83 21.49 8.03
N CYS A 663 7.29 22.08 6.95
CA CYS A 663 6.48 21.35 5.98
C CYS A 663 7.26 20.27 5.20
N ARG A 664 8.58 20.43 5.05
CA ARG A 664 9.47 19.46 4.38
C ARG A 664 10.00 18.37 5.30
N MET A 665 10.02 18.60 6.62
CA MET A 665 10.60 17.63 7.56
C MET A 665 9.87 16.29 7.55
N VAL A 666 10.66 15.23 7.69
CA VAL A 666 10.17 13.93 8.16
C VAL A 666 9.71 14.08 9.60
N THR A 667 8.52 13.59 9.93
CA THR A 667 7.99 13.71 11.29
C THR A 667 8.81 12.89 12.29
N PRO A 668 9.29 13.48 13.39
CA PRO A 668 10.25 12.82 14.30
C PRO A 668 9.76 11.49 14.86
N PHE A 669 8.51 11.40 15.26
CA PHE A 669 7.99 10.19 15.93
C PHE A 669 7.88 8.99 15.00
N VAL A 670 7.70 9.21 13.69
CA VAL A 670 7.76 8.11 12.71
C VAL A 670 9.19 7.61 12.58
N ALA A 671 10.17 8.50 12.48
CA ALA A 671 11.58 8.14 12.40
C ALA A 671 12.06 7.44 13.67
N GLU A 672 11.63 7.90 14.85
CA GLU A 672 11.89 7.26 16.14
C GLU A 672 11.35 5.83 16.18
N ALA A 673 10.08 5.63 15.83
CA ALA A 673 9.45 4.31 15.86
C ALA A 673 10.14 3.32 14.88
N ILE A 674 10.57 3.80 13.72
CA ILE A 674 11.37 3.02 12.77
C ILE A 674 12.72 2.66 13.40
N ALA A 675 13.41 3.61 14.01
CA ALA A 675 14.73 3.43 14.59
C ALA A 675 14.73 2.47 15.79
N GLU A 676 13.72 2.56 16.66
CA GLU A 676 13.56 1.62 17.79
C GLU A 676 13.39 0.18 17.28
N ASN A 677 12.54 -0.02 16.25
CA ASN A 677 12.39 -1.36 15.67
C ASN A 677 13.68 -1.87 15.01
N ILE A 678 14.40 -1.01 14.28
CA ILE A 678 15.70 -1.36 13.69
C ILE A 678 16.69 -1.75 14.78
N TYR A 679 16.75 -0.97 15.84
CA TYR A 679 17.67 -1.26 16.93
C TYR A 679 17.34 -2.60 17.61
N GLU A 680 16.12 -2.80 18.05
CA GLU A 680 15.74 -4.01 18.82
C GLU A 680 15.77 -5.28 17.95
N LYS A 681 15.40 -5.19 16.68
CA LYS A 681 15.26 -6.38 15.81
C LYS A 681 16.49 -6.68 14.95
N ILE A 682 17.38 -5.71 14.75
CA ILE A 682 18.56 -5.88 13.88
C ILE A 682 19.84 -5.55 14.60
N LEU A 683 20.01 -4.27 15.01
CA LEU A 683 21.34 -3.80 15.43
C LEU A 683 21.78 -4.40 16.76
N LYS A 684 20.88 -4.53 17.71
CA LYS A 684 21.16 -5.15 19.01
C LYS A 684 21.47 -6.64 18.87
N PRO A 685 20.63 -7.49 18.24
CA PRO A 685 20.94 -8.90 18.01
C PRO A 685 22.24 -9.09 17.20
N TYR A 686 22.46 -8.26 16.17
CA TYR A 686 23.69 -8.30 15.39
C TYR A 686 24.94 -8.00 16.24
N LYS A 687 24.89 -6.95 17.08
CA LYS A 687 26.01 -6.62 17.99
C LYS A 687 26.24 -7.70 19.05
N GLU A 688 25.21 -8.38 19.51
CA GLU A 688 25.29 -9.49 20.45
C GLU A 688 25.90 -10.74 19.80
N SER A 689 25.61 -11.00 18.55
CA SER A 689 26.18 -12.14 17.80
C SER A 689 27.67 -11.96 17.43
N MET A 690 28.18 -10.73 17.47
CA MET A 690 29.59 -10.40 17.16
C MET A 690 30.49 -10.39 18.42
N LYS A 691 29.91 -10.49 19.59
CA LYS A 691 30.64 -10.65 20.88
C LYS A 691 30.98 -12.10 21.15
#